data_9e6fc1b1f1cc5d530db3eaf9e8b2fa33
#
_entry.id   9e6fc1b1f1cc5d530db3eaf9e8b2fa33
#
_cell.length_a   1.000
_cell.length_b   1.000
_cell.length_c   1.000
_cell.angle_alpha   90.00
_cell.angle_beta   90.00
_cell.angle_gamma   90.00
#
_symmetry.space_group_name_H-M   'P 1'
#
loop_
_entity.id
_entity.type
_entity.pdbx_description
1 polymer ?
#
loop_
_entity_poly.entity_id
_entity_poly.type
_entity_poly.pdbx_seq_one_letter_code
_entity_poly.pdbx_strand_id
1 'polypeptide(L)'
;MPVPYQIIPEHVYPHQHVQINDNTEVRTTYSNISSEVTALLCVFASPKGRDNKVLTIEEGSQGFVNEYGIGPFSLYGQPLLNAYNAAMSGACTLHCMRVTPEDASYSNVTLIAKYKIEESEAGDDGQTTKNLKVMYYAKSSNKDLATLDDLDVCCTVSGDPDEEGFTSVKLLTVGCQGKGIYGKNLRFRITSDRTSDKDNDFKNYYFGVYDSSNGMIQKEQFNVVFNSEATYSNVSLFAEDVINDSISGSTQVKIASFDAGFKALYDAYMIANPACTLSCVEFDPFFGLDKNTRTALPNITIVPDAAASPAGAGETAIAVSSTEGVALLGGSDGSLAADADPQARANALNKLYLNAYNGILDPQIKSKNRFPTTFIMDANFPKEVKLAIANLAVKRGDCMAMLDCGTGITMKASVKAYVDETFGSSVSNRVITIEPYCMKVRDPFTSKAVTVTSTYWLSGRYPAHIQEWNGKHRPLAGNTFGIIDGYVRDSVYPVFDEDLDSNLMDELAEAHINFAKYNANQVVVRAMQDTKQVKQTNLSEQNNTLILLDIKRDCERLCASYEYDFSEPTDIARFNTDVEVIAARYRDAQVRSINAYFDKNSWEAERNILHLYVELVHKDLVKITIIEIDVNRSTTES
;
A
#
# COMPACT_ATOMS: atom_id res chain seq x y z
N MET A 1 35.25 25.54 -3.34
CA MET A 1 34.37 26.73 -3.31
C MET A 1 33.00 26.26 -3.73
N PRO A 2 31.94 26.60 -3.02
CA PRO A 2 30.60 26.23 -3.48
C PRO A 2 30.35 26.84 -4.85
N VAL A 3 29.86 26.03 -5.79
CA VAL A 3 29.42 26.53 -7.08
C VAL A 3 28.19 27.39 -6.82
N PRO A 4 28.17 28.67 -7.21
CA PRO A 4 27.00 29.47 -7.00
C PRO A 4 25.86 28.92 -7.84
N TYR A 5 24.76 28.57 -7.19
CA TYR A 5 23.52 28.23 -7.90
C TYR A 5 23.10 29.41 -8.76
N GLN A 6 22.68 29.11 -9.96
CA GLN A 6 22.08 30.12 -10.81
C GLN A 6 20.71 30.47 -10.22
N ILE A 7 20.59 31.63 -9.62
CA ILE A 7 19.34 32.14 -9.08
C ILE A 7 18.41 32.43 -10.26
N ILE A 8 17.33 31.66 -10.38
CA ILE A 8 16.26 31.91 -11.34
C ILE A 8 15.14 32.63 -10.55
N PRO A 9 14.94 33.94 -10.73
CA PRO A 9 13.87 34.62 -10.01
C PRO A 9 12.50 34.15 -10.52
N GLU A 10 11.60 33.87 -9.59
CA GLU A 10 10.21 33.52 -9.92
C GLU A 10 9.45 34.64 -10.61
N HIS A 11 9.90 35.87 -10.47
CA HIS A 11 9.22 37.05 -10.98
C HIS A 11 10.12 37.89 -11.88
N VAL A 12 9.55 38.44 -12.93
CA VAL A 12 10.25 39.29 -13.94
C VAL A 12 10.42 40.74 -13.48
N TYR A 13 9.71 41.17 -12.43
CA TYR A 13 9.84 42.53 -11.88
C TYR A 13 11.01 42.62 -10.88
N PRO A 14 11.61 43.82 -10.68
CA PRO A 14 12.68 44.03 -9.72
C PRO A 14 12.22 43.69 -8.31
N HIS A 15 12.85 42.68 -7.68
CA HIS A 15 12.59 42.28 -6.30
C HIS A 15 13.88 41.74 -5.68
N GLN A 16 13.93 41.69 -4.35
CA GLN A 16 15.01 41.01 -3.66
C GLN A 16 14.74 39.48 -3.67
N HIS A 17 15.66 38.74 -4.22
CA HIS A 17 15.66 37.30 -4.17
C HIS A 17 16.84 36.83 -3.31
N VAL A 18 16.54 36.16 -2.19
CA VAL A 18 17.56 35.59 -1.31
C VAL A 18 17.49 34.09 -1.47
N GLN A 19 18.50 33.52 -2.08
CA GLN A 19 18.68 32.09 -2.16
C GLN A 19 19.84 31.68 -1.24
N ILE A 20 19.57 30.79 -0.29
CA ILE A 20 20.60 30.18 0.53
C ILE A 20 21.15 29.02 -0.28
N ASN A 21 22.35 29.18 -0.81
CA ASN A 21 23.07 28.10 -1.48
C ASN A 21 23.71 27.21 -0.42
N ASP A 22 22.91 26.33 0.17
CA ASP A 22 23.41 25.32 1.07
C ASP A 22 23.81 24.08 0.26
N ASN A 23 25.12 23.97 -0.03
CA ASN A 23 25.66 22.78 -0.71
C ASN A 23 25.54 21.54 0.16
N THR A 24 25.23 21.67 1.45
CA THR A 24 24.89 20.55 2.32
C THR A 24 23.46 20.08 2.09
N GLU A 25 22.54 20.93 1.59
CA GLU A 25 21.15 20.56 1.32
C GLU A 25 21.02 19.51 0.20
N VAL A 26 21.79 19.63 -0.87
CA VAL A 26 21.89 18.60 -1.92
C VAL A 26 22.50 17.31 -1.34
N ARG A 27 23.47 17.43 -0.43
CA ARG A 27 24.08 16.31 0.27
C ARG A 27 23.17 15.73 1.35
N THR A 28 22.37 16.59 2.00
CA THR A 28 21.36 16.17 2.99
C THR A 28 20.20 15.46 2.31
N THR A 29 19.82 15.82 1.09
CA THR A 29 18.82 15.08 0.33
C THR A 29 19.26 13.64 0.05
N TYR A 30 20.56 13.42 -0.28
CA TYR A 30 21.13 12.07 -0.36
C TYR A 30 21.29 11.43 1.01
N SER A 31 21.51 12.19 2.09
CA SER A 31 21.60 11.66 3.45
C SER A 31 20.24 11.33 4.05
N ASN A 32 19.19 12.07 3.70
CA ASN A 32 17.82 11.82 4.15
C ASN A 32 17.12 10.65 3.42
N ILE A 33 17.71 10.18 2.32
CA ILE A 33 17.28 8.96 1.63
C ILE A 33 18.00 7.73 2.23
N SER A 34 18.79 7.91 3.28
CA SER A 34 19.56 6.84 3.90
C SER A 34 18.71 5.93 4.78
N SER A 35 19.28 4.81 5.09
CA SER A 35 18.94 3.73 6.02
C SER A 35 18.08 4.03 7.27
N GLU A 36 17.68 5.26 7.52
CA GLU A 36 16.85 5.60 8.68
C GLU A 36 15.41 5.06 8.56
N VAL A 37 14.95 4.79 7.34
CA VAL A 37 13.60 4.26 7.12
C VAL A 37 13.69 2.79 6.79
N THR A 38 13.31 1.96 7.75
CA THR A 38 13.09 0.53 7.50
C THR A 38 11.83 0.35 6.67
N ALA A 39 11.90 -0.43 5.60
CA ALA A 39 10.76 -0.71 4.75
C ALA A 39 10.51 -2.22 4.63
N LEU A 40 9.25 -2.63 4.79
CA LEU A 40 8.81 -4.00 4.63
C LEU A 40 7.95 -4.15 3.38
N LEU A 41 8.22 -5.20 2.60
CA LEU A 41 7.36 -5.62 1.51
C LEU A 41 6.43 -6.74 1.99
N CYS A 42 5.14 -6.48 1.95
CA CYS A 42 4.10 -7.37 2.45
C CYS A 42 3.10 -7.71 1.33
N VAL A 43 2.78 -8.99 1.17
CA VAL A 43 1.75 -9.48 0.24
C VAL A 43 0.72 -10.25 1.04
N PHE A 44 -0.55 -9.85 0.95
CA PHE A 44 -1.63 -10.44 1.75
C PHE A 44 -3.00 -10.31 1.06
N ALA A 45 -3.95 -11.15 1.48
CA ALA A 45 -5.37 -10.92 1.24
C ALA A 45 -5.94 -10.08 2.37
N SER A 46 -6.89 -9.20 2.08
CA SER A 46 -7.52 -8.30 3.07
C SER A 46 -8.99 -8.01 2.72
N PRO A 47 -9.79 -7.53 3.69
CA PRO A 47 -11.20 -7.22 3.45
C PRO A 47 -11.44 -6.18 2.36
N LYS A 48 -10.54 -5.22 2.20
CA LYS A 48 -10.66 -4.09 1.27
C LYS A 48 -9.31 -3.67 0.73
N GLY A 49 -9.28 -2.65 -0.12
CA GLY A 49 -8.06 -2.05 -0.69
C GLY A 49 -7.94 -2.28 -2.19
N ARG A 50 -7.03 -1.55 -2.82
CA ARG A 50 -6.75 -1.66 -4.26
C ARG A 50 -6.11 -2.99 -4.61
N ASP A 51 -6.47 -3.52 -5.78
CA ASP A 51 -6.15 -4.89 -6.18
C ASP A 51 -4.80 -5.01 -6.87
N ASN A 52 -4.05 -6.06 -6.51
CA ASN A 52 -2.90 -6.57 -7.25
C ASN A 52 -1.86 -5.50 -7.65
N LYS A 53 -1.73 -4.44 -6.86
CA LYS A 53 -0.73 -3.37 -7.04
C LYS A 53 0.04 -3.14 -5.75
N VAL A 54 1.34 -2.87 -5.88
CA VAL A 54 2.16 -2.47 -4.74
C VAL A 54 1.89 -1.00 -4.43
N LEU A 55 1.52 -0.72 -3.20
CA LEU A 55 1.25 0.62 -2.68
C LEU A 55 2.12 0.87 -1.45
N THR A 56 2.55 2.11 -1.28
CA THR A 56 3.28 2.54 -0.09
C THR A 56 2.31 3.12 0.94
N ILE A 57 2.42 2.66 2.19
CA ILE A 57 1.66 3.15 3.34
C ILE A 57 2.62 3.85 4.28
N GLU A 58 2.43 5.14 4.46
CA GLU A 58 3.28 6.01 5.29
C GLU A 58 2.62 6.40 6.62
N GLU A 59 1.30 6.33 6.71
CA GLU A 59 0.52 6.77 7.87
C GLU A 59 0.45 5.72 9.02
N GLY A 60 1.36 4.76 9.04
CA GLY A 60 1.40 3.72 10.07
C GLY A 60 0.12 2.88 10.13
N SER A 61 -0.31 2.52 11.35
CA SER A 61 -1.45 1.62 11.55
C SER A 61 -2.78 2.20 11.07
N GLN A 62 -2.99 3.51 11.20
CA GLN A 62 -4.23 4.15 10.76
C GLN A 62 -4.35 4.13 9.24
N GLY A 63 -3.29 4.49 8.51
CA GLY A 63 -3.25 4.43 7.05
C GLY A 63 -3.45 3.00 6.55
N PHE A 64 -2.80 2.02 7.19
CA PHE A 64 -2.98 0.60 6.87
C PHE A 64 -4.44 0.14 7.03
N VAL A 65 -5.08 0.44 8.16
CA VAL A 65 -6.48 0.07 8.43
C VAL A 65 -7.44 0.81 7.50
N ASN A 66 -7.14 2.06 7.17
CA ASN A 66 -7.96 2.84 6.23
C ASN A 66 -7.93 2.24 4.83
N GLU A 67 -6.76 1.80 4.33
CA GLU A 67 -6.62 1.23 2.99
C GLU A 67 -7.08 -0.24 2.95
N TYR A 68 -6.59 -1.10 3.85
CA TYR A 68 -6.77 -2.56 3.76
C TYR A 68 -7.75 -3.15 4.76
N GLY A 69 -8.03 -2.44 5.85
CA GLY A 69 -8.81 -2.97 6.96
C GLY A 69 -8.06 -4.05 7.76
N ILE A 70 -8.74 -4.58 8.73
CA ILE A 70 -8.34 -5.78 9.48
C ILE A 70 -9.48 -6.78 9.43
N GLY A 71 -9.17 -8.06 9.57
CA GLY A 71 -10.16 -9.12 9.54
C GLY A 71 -9.72 -10.35 10.31
N PRO A 72 -10.60 -11.34 10.49
CA PRO A 72 -10.30 -12.52 11.30
C PRO A 72 -9.16 -13.33 10.70
N PHE A 73 -8.26 -13.80 11.57
CA PHE A 73 -7.14 -14.66 11.18
C PHE A 73 -7.57 -15.90 10.38
N SER A 74 -8.73 -16.47 10.68
CA SER A 74 -9.28 -17.62 9.95
C SER A 74 -9.54 -17.36 8.47
N LEU A 75 -9.75 -16.10 8.09
CA LEU A 75 -10.00 -15.71 6.70
C LEU A 75 -8.74 -15.19 5.99
N TYR A 76 -7.94 -14.38 6.65
CA TYR A 76 -6.82 -13.67 6.00
C TYR A 76 -5.45 -14.19 6.40
N GLY A 77 -5.39 -15.04 7.44
CA GLY A 77 -4.17 -15.72 7.87
C GLY A 77 -3.09 -14.80 8.43
N GLN A 78 -1.91 -15.37 8.56
CA GLN A 78 -0.74 -14.66 9.09
C GLN A 78 -0.23 -13.51 8.20
N PRO A 79 -0.33 -13.54 6.86
CA PRO A 79 0.19 -12.45 6.03
C PRO A 79 -0.39 -11.08 6.38
N LEU A 80 -1.72 -10.98 6.53
CA LEU A 80 -2.37 -9.74 6.95
C LEU A 80 -1.96 -9.34 8.37
N LEU A 81 -1.85 -10.33 9.26
CA LEU A 81 -1.49 -10.09 10.66
C LEU A 81 -0.04 -9.59 10.80
N ASN A 82 0.91 -10.11 10.01
CA ASN A 82 2.29 -9.62 9.97
C ASN A 82 2.35 -8.16 9.49
N ALA A 83 1.64 -7.84 8.41
CA ALA A 83 1.59 -6.48 7.87
C ALA A 83 0.96 -5.49 8.87
N TYR A 84 -0.14 -5.90 9.53
CA TYR A 84 -0.76 -5.10 10.59
C TYR A 84 0.17 -4.90 11.80
N ASN A 85 0.88 -5.95 12.25
CA ASN A 85 1.84 -5.86 13.34
C ASN A 85 2.99 -4.90 13.01
N ALA A 86 3.50 -4.94 11.78
CA ALA A 86 4.50 -4.00 11.30
C ALA A 86 3.96 -2.56 11.27
N ALA A 87 2.73 -2.35 10.80
CA ALA A 87 2.06 -1.05 10.82
C ALA A 87 1.88 -0.51 12.24
N MET A 88 1.51 -1.38 13.19
CA MET A 88 1.35 -1.03 14.61
C MET A 88 2.66 -0.61 15.28
N SER A 89 3.80 -1.11 14.82
CA SER A 89 5.10 -0.69 15.34
C SER A 89 5.39 0.80 15.08
N GLY A 90 4.80 1.36 14.02
CA GLY A 90 5.04 2.73 13.58
C GLY A 90 6.49 3.04 13.17
N ALA A 91 7.33 2.00 13.07
CA ALA A 91 8.77 2.12 12.89
C ALA A 91 9.24 1.82 11.45
N CYS A 92 8.31 1.64 10.52
CA CYS A 92 8.66 1.30 9.13
C CYS A 92 7.63 1.80 8.12
N THR A 93 8.12 2.00 6.91
CA THR A 93 7.29 2.16 5.71
C THR A 93 6.84 0.78 5.23
N LEU A 94 5.60 0.65 4.83
CA LEU A 94 5.06 -0.58 4.29
C LEU A 94 4.82 -0.47 2.80
N HIS A 95 5.40 -1.38 2.03
CA HIS A 95 5.06 -1.63 0.63
C HIS A 95 4.12 -2.83 0.59
N CYS A 96 2.85 -2.57 0.38
CA CYS A 96 1.78 -3.56 0.52
C CYS A 96 1.17 -3.91 -0.83
N MET A 97 0.94 -5.19 -1.08
CA MET A 97 0.15 -5.68 -2.20
C MET A 97 -1.00 -6.53 -1.68
N ARG A 98 -2.23 -6.06 -1.89
CA ARG A 98 -3.43 -6.88 -1.71
C ARG A 98 -3.59 -7.81 -2.89
N VAL A 99 -3.72 -9.11 -2.64
CA VAL A 99 -3.99 -10.09 -3.69
C VAL A 99 -5.48 -10.41 -3.78
N THR A 100 -6.00 -10.41 -4.99
CA THR A 100 -7.39 -10.75 -5.32
C THR A 100 -7.45 -11.70 -6.50
N PRO A 101 -8.38 -12.68 -6.50
CA PRO A 101 -8.50 -13.62 -7.59
C PRO A 101 -9.16 -12.98 -8.82
N GLU A 102 -8.98 -13.61 -9.97
CA GLU A 102 -9.55 -13.14 -11.24
C GLU A 102 -11.08 -13.21 -11.24
N ASP A 103 -11.66 -14.22 -10.59
CA ASP A 103 -13.10 -14.45 -10.46
C ASP A 103 -13.79 -13.54 -9.43
N ALA A 104 -13.05 -12.68 -8.73
CA ALA A 104 -13.60 -11.62 -7.92
C ALA A 104 -14.08 -10.45 -8.79
N SER A 105 -15.13 -9.76 -8.35
CA SER A 105 -15.74 -8.66 -9.09
C SER A 105 -15.87 -7.39 -8.25
N TYR A 106 -15.99 -6.24 -8.94
CA TYR A 106 -16.14 -4.93 -8.31
C TYR A 106 -17.61 -4.63 -7.98
N SER A 107 -17.85 -4.05 -6.81
CA SER A 107 -19.14 -3.42 -6.52
C SER A 107 -19.29 -2.14 -7.32
N ASN A 108 -20.46 -1.94 -7.93
CA ASN A 108 -20.74 -0.77 -8.74
C ASN A 108 -22.22 -0.39 -8.69
N VAL A 109 -22.54 0.83 -9.11
CA VAL A 109 -23.90 1.28 -9.29
C VAL A 109 -23.98 2.33 -10.38
N THR A 110 -24.99 2.22 -11.23
CA THR A 110 -25.28 3.22 -12.24
C THR A 110 -26.48 4.06 -11.79
N LEU A 111 -26.29 5.37 -11.80
CA LEU A 111 -27.36 6.35 -11.60
C LEU A 111 -28.06 6.60 -12.91
N ILE A 112 -29.36 6.33 -12.93
CA ILE A 112 -30.23 6.49 -14.08
C ILE A 112 -31.25 7.58 -13.76
N ALA A 113 -31.49 8.46 -14.72
CA ALA A 113 -32.65 9.36 -14.69
C ALA A 113 -33.72 8.83 -15.66
N LYS A 114 -34.96 8.78 -15.18
CA LYS A 114 -36.14 8.62 -16.03
C LYS A 114 -36.88 9.93 -16.08
N TYR A 115 -37.19 10.38 -17.27
CA TYR A 115 -37.88 11.65 -17.44
C TYR A 115 -38.99 11.58 -18.47
N LYS A 116 -40.00 12.45 -18.30
CA LYS A 116 -41.14 12.62 -19.18
C LYS A 116 -41.61 14.07 -19.15
N ILE A 117 -42.00 14.60 -20.31
CA ILE A 117 -42.68 15.89 -20.40
C ILE A 117 -44.18 15.63 -20.27
N GLU A 118 -44.77 16.09 -19.20
CA GLU A 118 -46.22 16.03 -18.96
C GLU A 118 -46.86 17.34 -19.40
N GLU A 119 -47.94 17.26 -20.16
CA GLU A 119 -48.73 18.42 -20.56
C GLU A 119 -49.95 18.49 -19.61
N SER A 120 -50.09 19.62 -18.91
CA SER A 120 -51.28 19.89 -18.12
C SER A 120 -52.34 20.58 -19.02
N GLU A 121 -53.62 20.19 -18.81
CA GLU A 121 -54.75 20.84 -19.49
C GLU A 121 -54.72 22.37 -19.29
N ALA A 122 -55.13 23.08 -20.33
CA ALA A 122 -55.17 24.54 -20.32
C ALA A 122 -55.93 25.07 -19.09
N GLY A 123 -55.29 25.91 -18.30
CA GLY A 123 -56.00 26.75 -17.33
C GLY A 123 -56.97 27.70 -18.07
N ASP A 124 -57.73 28.52 -17.33
CA ASP A 124 -58.71 29.46 -17.85
C ASP A 124 -58.16 30.36 -18.98
N ASP A 125 -56.82 30.44 -19.14
CA ASP A 125 -56.12 31.25 -20.15
C ASP A 125 -55.84 30.52 -21.48
N GLY A 126 -56.23 29.24 -21.61
CA GLY A 126 -56.06 28.43 -22.83
C GLY A 126 -54.63 28.02 -23.19
N GLN A 127 -53.65 28.28 -22.32
CA GLN A 127 -52.26 27.85 -22.54
C GLN A 127 -51.95 26.51 -21.88
N THR A 128 -51.50 25.55 -22.67
CA THR A 128 -50.98 24.26 -22.16
C THR A 128 -49.64 24.50 -21.51
N THR A 129 -49.51 24.18 -20.25
CA THR A 129 -48.20 24.21 -19.57
C THR A 129 -47.54 22.84 -19.66
N LYS A 130 -46.27 22.80 -20.02
CA LYS A 130 -45.44 21.61 -20.07
C LYS A 130 -44.60 21.54 -18.80
N ASN A 131 -44.54 20.36 -18.17
CA ASN A 131 -43.73 20.13 -16.97
C ASN A 131 -42.81 18.94 -17.19
N LEU A 132 -41.51 19.11 -16.92
CA LEU A 132 -40.54 18.03 -16.93
C LEU A 132 -40.58 17.28 -15.61
N LYS A 133 -40.99 16.00 -15.65
CA LYS A 133 -40.97 15.10 -14.50
C LYS A 133 -39.73 14.23 -14.56
N VAL A 134 -38.92 14.19 -13.48
CA VAL A 134 -37.67 13.44 -13.39
C VAL A 134 -37.69 12.57 -12.15
N MET A 135 -37.22 11.33 -12.32
CA MET A 135 -37.05 10.33 -11.25
C MET A 135 -35.66 9.74 -11.34
N TYR A 136 -35.04 9.41 -10.19
CA TYR A 136 -33.70 8.84 -10.15
C TYR A 136 -33.74 7.41 -9.63
N TYR A 137 -32.95 6.54 -10.27
CA TYR A 137 -32.82 5.14 -9.92
C TYR A 137 -31.37 4.72 -9.83
N ALA A 138 -31.07 3.85 -8.87
CA ALA A 138 -29.83 3.10 -8.77
C ALA A 138 -30.03 1.73 -9.41
N LYS A 139 -29.10 1.33 -10.28
CA LYS A 139 -29.09 0.01 -10.92
C LYS A 139 -27.70 -0.60 -10.84
N SER A 140 -27.62 -1.86 -10.38
CA SER A 140 -26.35 -2.57 -10.48
C SER A 140 -26.06 -3.01 -11.90
N SER A 141 -24.79 -3.28 -12.21
CA SER A 141 -24.42 -3.91 -13.48
C SER A 141 -25.18 -5.22 -13.70
N ASN A 142 -25.56 -5.48 -14.94
CA ASN A 142 -26.16 -6.75 -15.33
C ASN A 142 -25.15 -7.90 -15.42
N LYS A 143 -23.84 -7.59 -15.31
CA LYS A 143 -22.72 -8.53 -15.33
C LYS A 143 -21.79 -8.23 -14.18
N ASP A 144 -21.13 -9.25 -13.67
CA ASP A 144 -20.03 -9.08 -12.73
C ASP A 144 -18.93 -8.21 -13.37
N LEU A 145 -18.65 -7.06 -12.75
CA LEU A 145 -17.64 -6.13 -13.25
C LEU A 145 -16.25 -6.67 -12.94
N ALA A 146 -15.59 -7.22 -13.95
CA ALA A 146 -14.26 -7.82 -13.81
C ALA A 146 -13.13 -6.79 -13.88
N THR A 147 -13.35 -5.68 -14.60
CA THR A 147 -12.41 -4.55 -14.74
C THR A 147 -13.11 -3.21 -14.59
N LEU A 148 -12.44 -2.23 -13.99
CA LEU A 148 -12.96 -0.86 -13.86
C LEU A 148 -12.92 -0.08 -15.18
N ASP A 149 -12.29 -0.59 -16.20
CA ASP A 149 -12.28 0.05 -17.52
C ASP A 149 -13.60 -0.17 -18.27
N ASP A 150 -14.44 -1.09 -17.80
CA ASP A 150 -15.76 -1.38 -18.38
C ASP A 150 -16.91 -0.63 -17.67
N LEU A 151 -16.63 0.36 -16.82
CA LEU A 151 -17.65 1.12 -16.07
C LEU A 151 -18.64 1.83 -16.99
N ASP A 152 -18.23 2.30 -18.14
CA ASP A 152 -19.06 2.98 -19.12
C ASP A 152 -20.08 2.04 -19.82
N VAL A 153 -19.73 0.76 -19.96
CA VAL A 153 -20.54 -0.25 -20.68
C VAL A 153 -21.20 -1.28 -19.76
N CYS A 154 -20.87 -1.29 -18.46
CA CYS A 154 -21.33 -2.34 -17.55
C CYS A 154 -22.86 -2.35 -17.32
N CYS A 155 -23.54 -1.24 -17.56
CA CYS A 155 -24.98 -1.12 -17.47
C CYS A 155 -25.56 -0.58 -18.78
N THR A 156 -26.55 -1.24 -19.34
CA THR A 156 -27.29 -0.78 -20.51
C THR A 156 -28.65 -0.24 -20.11
N VAL A 157 -29.02 0.88 -20.70
CA VAL A 157 -30.32 1.55 -20.50
C VAL A 157 -30.95 1.75 -21.89
N SER A 158 -32.23 1.43 -22.05
CA SER A 158 -32.95 1.74 -23.28
C SER A 158 -33.21 3.25 -23.33
N GLY A 159 -32.82 3.87 -24.43
CA GLY A 159 -33.16 5.27 -24.70
C GLY A 159 -34.58 5.48 -25.22
N ASP A 160 -35.30 4.39 -25.53
CA ASP A 160 -36.67 4.46 -25.99
C ASP A 160 -37.63 4.67 -24.81
N PRO A 161 -38.73 5.43 -25.01
CA PRO A 161 -39.76 5.56 -23.99
C PRO A 161 -40.35 4.22 -23.56
N ASP A 162 -40.55 4.05 -22.26
CA ASP A 162 -41.27 2.88 -21.72
C ASP A 162 -42.78 2.96 -21.98
N GLU A 163 -43.54 1.97 -21.49
CA GLU A 163 -45.02 1.89 -21.68
C GLU A 163 -45.74 3.10 -21.08
N GLU A 164 -45.15 3.77 -20.08
CA GLU A 164 -45.68 4.96 -19.44
C GLU A 164 -45.15 6.25 -20.07
N GLY A 165 -44.31 6.14 -21.08
CA GLY A 165 -43.73 7.25 -21.84
C GLY A 165 -42.52 7.92 -21.17
N PHE A 166 -41.85 7.26 -20.22
CA PHE A 166 -40.61 7.74 -19.61
C PHE A 166 -39.39 7.30 -20.44
N THR A 167 -38.55 8.26 -20.75
CA THR A 167 -37.23 8.00 -21.35
C THR A 167 -36.18 7.84 -20.26
N SER A 168 -35.32 6.84 -20.39
CA SER A 168 -34.26 6.54 -19.44
C SER A 168 -32.89 6.93 -19.97
N VAL A 169 -32.08 7.60 -19.14
CA VAL A 169 -30.71 8.01 -19.50
C VAL A 169 -29.74 7.70 -18.35
N LYS A 170 -28.53 7.28 -18.71
CA LYS A 170 -27.43 7.10 -17.74
C LYS A 170 -26.84 8.47 -17.41
N LEU A 171 -26.57 8.73 -16.14
CA LEU A 171 -25.90 9.96 -15.69
C LEU A 171 -24.50 9.66 -15.20
N LEU A 172 -24.32 8.64 -14.37
CA LEU A 172 -23.08 8.34 -13.70
C LEU A 172 -23.02 6.85 -13.37
N THR A 173 -21.87 6.21 -13.57
CA THR A 173 -21.58 4.90 -12.98
C THR A 173 -20.44 5.05 -11.99
N VAL A 174 -20.61 4.52 -10.79
CA VAL A 174 -19.61 4.54 -9.71
C VAL A 174 -19.22 3.09 -9.41
N GLY A 175 -17.91 2.81 -9.44
CA GLY A 175 -17.35 1.50 -9.09
C GLY A 175 -16.38 1.62 -7.92
N CYS A 176 -16.35 0.64 -7.02
CA CYS A 176 -15.35 0.53 -5.96
C CYS A 176 -13.97 0.27 -6.58
N GLN A 177 -12.88 0.89 -6.07
CA GLN A 177 -11.51 0.63 -6.58
C GLN A 177 -10.95 -0.74 -6.18
N GLY A 178 -11.54 -1.42 -5.21
CA GLY A 178 -11.16 -2.76 -4.78
C GLY A 178 -12.23 -3.79 -5.10
N LYS A 179 -11.83 -4.96 -5.63
CA LYS A 179 -12.72 -6.11 -5.80
C LYS A 179 -13.20 -6.63 -4.45
N GLY A 180 -14.38 -7.25 -4.44
CA GLY A 180 -14.93 -7.93 -3.29
C GLY A 180 -16.20 -7.32 -2.75
N ILE A 181 -16.73 -7.96 -1.72
CA ILE A 181 -18.02 -7.58 -1.10
C ILE A 181 -17.95 -6.28 -0.28
N TYR A 182 -16.74 -5.83 0.10
CA TYR A 182 -16.59 -4.61 0.90
C TYR A 182 -17.17 -3.38 0.20
N GLY A 183 -17.08 -3.33 -1.12
CA GLY A 183 -17.61 -2.22 -1.90
C GLY A 183 -19.11 -1.93 -1.64
N LYS A 184 -19.89 -2.93 -1.18
CA LYS A 184 -21.29 -2.73 -0.77
C LYS A 184 -21.46 -1.78 0.43
N ASN A 185 -20.41 -1.58 1.21
CA ASN A 185 -20.40 -0.64 2.33
C ASN A 185 -20.10 0.80 1.87
N LEU A 186 -19.59 0.96 0.64
CA LEU A 186 -19.34 2.29 0.10
C LEU A 186 -20.63 2.89 -0.43
N ARG A 187 -20.77 4.18 -0.18
CA ARG A 187 -21.88 5.00 -0.64
C ARG A 187 -21.36 6.31 -1.18
N PHE A 188 -21.99 6.84 -2.21
CA PHE A 188 -21.73 8.19 -2.65
C PHE A 188 -22.94 9.09 -2.44
N ARG A 189 -22.68 10.37 -2.33
CA ARG A 189 -23.69 11.40 -2.18
C ARG A 189 -23.30 12.61 -3.01
N ILE A 190 -24.28 13.15 -3.73
CA ILE A 190 -24.11 14.39 -4.48
C ILE A 190 -24.89 15.46 -3.72
N THR A 191 -24.21 16.55 -3.36
CA THR A 191 -24.84 17.71 -2.75
C THR A 191 -24.48 18.96 -3.53
N SER A 192 -25.42 19.90 -3.58
CA SER A 192 -25.16 21.20 -4.18
C SER A 192 -24.18 21.99 -3.32
N ASP A 193 -23.19 22.60 -3.94
CA ASP A 193 -22.34 23.58 -3.26
C ASP A 193 -23.19 24.80 -2.85
N ARG A 194 -23.31 25.00 -1.54
CA ARG A 194 -24.05 26.13 -0.97
C ARG A 194 -23.15 27.28 -0.58
N THR A 195 -21.85 27.11 -0.62
CA THR A 195 -20.90 28.19 -0.33
C THR A 195 -20.77 29.08 -1.57
N SER A 196 -21.24 30.28 -1.43
CA SER A 196 -21.25 31.26 -2.49
C SER A 196 -19.89 31.95 -2.60
N ASP A 197 -18.96 31.42 -3.34
CA ASP A 197 -18.00 32.28 -3.99
C ASP A 197 -18.69 32.89 -5.23
N LYS A 198 -19.03 34.15 -5.12
CA LYS A 198 -19.71 34.89 -6.19
C LYS A 198 -18.87 35.06 -7.47
N ASP A 199 -17.60 34.64 -7.39
CA ASP A 199 -16.62 34.81 -8.45
C ASP A 199 -16.36 33.51 -9.26
N ASN A 200 -17.03 32.39 -8.92
CA ASN A 200 -16.94 31.16 -9.71
C ASN A 200 -18.08 31.11 -10.74
N ASP A 201 -17.72 31.22 -12.01
CA ASP A 201 -18.64 31.07 -13.15
C ASP A 201 -19.26 29.66 -13.26
N PHE A 202 -18.72 28.69 -12.52
CA PHE A 202 -19.20 27.29 -12.49
C PHE A 202 -19.57 26.91 -11.06
N LYS A 203 -20.84 26.59 -10.85
CA LYS A 203 -21.34 26.14 -9.55
C LYS A 203 -21.20 24.65 -9.44
N ASN A 204 -20.30 24.22 -8.56
CA ASN A 204 -19.89 22.86 -8.37
C ASN A 204 -20.89 22.06 -7.54
N TYR A 205 -20.81 20.75 -7.68
CA TYR A 205 -21.39 19.80 -6.74
C TYR A 205 -20.30 19.27 -5.81
N TYR A 206 -20.69 18.93 -4.59
CA TYR A 206 -19.88 18.08 -3.73
C TYR A 206 -20.22 16.62 -3.99
N PHE A 207 -19.24 15.88 -4.48
CA PHE A 207 -19.31 14.41 -4.56
C PHE A 207 -18.59 13.83 -3.35
N GLY A 208 -19.33 13.30 -2.38
CA GLY A 208 -18.79 12.70 -1.17
C GLY A 208 -18.84 11.18 -1.25
N VAL A 209 -17.76 10.52 -0.80
CA VAL A 209 -17.66 9.06 -0.65
C VAL A 209 -17.69 8.72 0.83
N TYR A 210 -18.55 7.78 1.21
CA TYR A 210 -18.82 7.40 2.60
C TYR A 210 -18.66 5.90 2.78
N ASP A 211 -18.17 5.50 3.96
CA ASP A 211 -18.12 4.10 4.42
C ASP A 211 -19.22 3.90 5.46
N SER A 212 -20.13 2.96 5.21
CA SER A 212 -21.26 2.65 6.08
C SER A 212 -21.03 1.43 6.99
N SER A 213 -19.83 0.84 6.99
CA SER A 213 -19.52 -0.36 7.79
C SER A 213 -19.60 -0.13 9.30
N ASN A 214 -19.25 1.08 9.77
CA ASN A 214 -19.31 1.48 11.18
C ASN A 214 -19.98 2.86 11.36
N GLY A 215 -21.18 3.03 10.76
CA GLY A 215 -21.84 4.33 10.65
C GLY A 215 -21.41 5.06 9.37
N MET A 216 -22.11 6.14 9.02
CA MET A 216 -21.83 6.92 7.82
C MET A 216 -20.59 7.81 8.03
N ILE A 217 -19.41 7.29 7.72
CA ILE A 217 -18.12 8.01 7.83
C ILE A 217 -17.72 8.53 6.47
N GLN A 218 -17.61 9.85 6.33
CA GLN A 218 -17.08 10.45 5.10
C GLN A 218 -15.60 10.11 4.96
N LYS A 219 -15.24 9.53 3.83
CA LYS A 219 -13.85 9.19 3.48
C LYS A 219 -13.21 10.27 2.61
N GLU A 220 -13.92 10.69 1.58
CA GLU A 220 -13.42 11.63 0.57
C GLU A 220 -14.54 12.59 0.16
N GLN A 221 -14.14 13.75 -0.35
CA GLN A 221 -15.05 14.73 -0.93
C GLN A 221 -14.36 15.48 -2.06
N PHE A 222 -15.05 15.61 -3.18
CA PHE A 222 -14.57 16.29 -4.38
C PHE A 222 -15.54 17.37 -4.82
N ASN A 223 -14.99 18.47 -5.31
CA ASN A 223 -15.78 19.50 -5.99
C ASN A 223 -15.77 19.20 -7.47
N VAL A 224 -16.93 18.92 -8.05
CA VAL A 224 -17.05 18.44 -9.42
C VAL A 224 -18.19 19.10 -10.19
N VAL A 225 -18.09 19.06 -11.51
CA VAL A 225 -19.14 19.44 -12.46
C VAL A 225 -19.39 18.24 -13.38
N PHE A 226 -20.63 18.01 -13.78
CA PHE A 226 -21.00 16.92 -14.69
C PHE A 226 -21.11 17.36 -16.16
N ASN A 227 -20.36 18.39 -16.54
CA ASN A 227 -20.22 18.86 -17.91
C ASN A 227 -18.75 18.82 -18.30
N SER A 228 -18.40 18.09 -19.36
CA SER A 228 -17.01 17.86 -19.80
C SER A 228 -16.30 19.13 -20.28
N GLU A 229 -17.06 20.17 -20.66
CA GLU A 229 -16.50 21.44 -21.10
C GLU A 229 -16.15 22.40 -19.95
N ALA A 230 -16.51 22.05 -18.71
CA ALA A 230 -16.29 22.91 -17.56
C ALA A 230 -14.82 22.91 -17.12
N THR A 231 -14.18 24.06 -17.18
CA THR A 231 -12.80 24.28 -16.73
C THR A 231 -12.70 25.51 -15.83
N TYR A 232 -11.78 25.47 -14.87
CA TYR A 232 -11.41 26.60 -14.04
C TYR A 232 -9.90 26.79 -14.09
N SER A 233 -9.43 27.97 -14.48
CA SER A 233 -7.99 28.25 -14.63
C SER A 233 -7.24 27.19 -15.47
N ASN A 234 -7.84 26.71 -16.55
CA ASN A 234 -7.35 25.64 -17.43
C ASN A 234 -7.23 24.24 -16.78
N VAL A 235 -7.84 24.03 -15.62
CA VAL A 235 -7.96 22.74 -14.98
C VAL A 235 -9.38 22.21 -15.21
N SER A 236 -9.50 20.94 -15.59
CA SER A 236 -10.81 20.29 -15.73
C SER A 236 -11.49 20.20 -14.36
N LEU A 237 -12.77 20.57 -14.31
CA LEU A 237 -13.65 20.33 -13.16
C LEU A 237 -14.60 19.16 -13.40
N PHE A 238 -14.48 18.52 -14.54
CA PHE A 238 -15.32 17.38 -14.91
C PHE A 238 -15.17 16.24 -13.91
N ALA A 239 -16.27 15.70 -13.44
CA ALA A 239 -16.29 14.72 -12.36
C ALA A 239 -15.39 13.50 -12.63
N GLU A 240 -15.37 13.02 -13.87
CA GLU A 240 -14.54 11.89 -14.27
C GLU A 240 -13.04 12.21 -14.18
N ASP A 241 -12.61 13.39 -14.64
CA ASP A 241 -11.21 13.80 -14.60
C ASP A 241 -10.73 14.04 -13.15
N VAL A 242 -11.58 14.67 -12.33
CA VAL A 242 -11.24 15.00 -10.93
C VAL A 242 -11.19 13.75 -10.06
N ILE A 243 -12.18 12.87 -10.16
CA ILE A 243 -12.29 11.71 -9.27
C ILE A 243 -11.35 10.57 -9.71
N ASN A 244 -11.10 10.43 -11.02
CA ASN A 244 -10.21 9.39 -11.55
C ASN A 244 -8.75 9.84 -11.68
N ASP A 245 -8.40 11.06 -11.27
CA ASP A 245 -7.01 11.54 -11.34
C ASP A 245 -6.07 10.60 -10.57
N SER A 246 -4.93 10.32 -11.17
CA SER A 246 -3.99 9.32 -10.62
C SER A 246 -3.23 9.79 -9.37
N ILE A 247 -3.21 11.10 -9.10
CA ILE A 247 -2.45 11.72 -8.01
C ILE A 247 -3.37 12.23 -6.91
N SER A 248 -4.40 12.99 -7.29
CA SER A 248 -5.31 13.69 -6.38
C SER A 248 -6.73 13.12 -6.38
N GLY A 249 -7.02 12.13 -7.20
CA GLY A 249 -8.34 11.51 -7.33
C GLY A 249 -8.69 10.57 -6.17
N SER A 250 -9.83 9.91 -6.30
CA SER A 250 -10.34 9.01 -5.28
C SER A 250 -9.47 7.76 -5.13
N THR A 251 -9.25 7.35 -3.89
CA THR A 251 -8.65 6.06 -3.55
C THR A 251 -9.69 4.96 -3.35
N GLN A 252 -10.97 5.34 -3.22
CA GLN A 252 -12.08 4.43 -2.88
C GLN A 252 -12.93 4.06 -4.09
N VAL A 253 -13.15 5.00 -5.02
CA VAL A 253 -14.05 4.80 -6.15
C VAL A 253 -13.43 5.27 -7.47
N LYS A 254 -13.91 4.69 -8.57
CA LYS A 254 -13.69 5.16 -9.94
C LYS A 254 -15.06 5.45 -10.55
N ILE A 255 -15.18 6.44 -11.41
CA ILE A 255 -16.45 6.80 -12.03
C ILE A 255 -16.36 6.83 -13.55
N ALA A 256 -17.52 6.66 -14.20
CA ALA A 256 -17.76 7.04 -15.58
C ALA A 256 -18.95 8.00 -15.61
N SER A 257 -18.80 9.16 -16.23
CA SER A 257 -19.82 10.21 -16.33
C SER A 257 -20.36 10.30 -17.76
N PHE A 258 -21.67 10.48 -17.89
CA PHE A 258 -22.36 10.47 -19.19
C PHE A 258 -22.96 11.83 -19.51
N ASP A 259 -22.17 12.73 -20.10
CA ASP A 259 -22.59 14.06 -20.55
C ASP A 259 -23.87 14.03 -21.39
N ALA A 260 -24.01 13.05 -22.27
CA ALA A 260 -25.20 12.89 -23.11
C ALA A 260 -26.48 12.74 -22.29
N GLY A 261 -26.41 12.10 -21.11
CA GLY A 261 -27.54 11.95 -20.22
C GLY A 261 -27.94 13.28 -19.56
N PHE A 262 -26.96 14.04 -19.10
CA PHE A 262 -27.19 15.39 -18.55
C PHE A 262 -27.74 16.33 -19.61
N LYS A 263 -27.21 16.29 -20.82
CA LYS A 263 -27.68 17.09 -21.96
C LYS A 263 -29.11 16.72 -22.35
N ALA A 264 -29.47 15.44 -22.35
CA ALA A 264 -30.84 15.00 -22.65
C ALA A 264 -31.87 15.54 -21.64
N LEU A 265 -31.52 15.58 -20.36
CA LEU A 265 -32.35 16.22 -19.32
C LEU A 265 -32.49 17.73 -19.54
N TYR A 266 -31.39 18.42 -19.90
CA TYR A 266 -31.41 19.82 -20.21
C TYR A 266 -32.26 20.13 -21.46
N ASP A 267 -32.08 19.37 -22.53
CA ASP A 267 -32.86 19.53 -23.79
C ASP A 267 -34.37 19.29 -23.51
N ALA A 268 -34.71 18.29 -22.69
CA ALA A 268 -36.09 18.04 -22.26
C ALA A 268 -36.66 19.22 -21.42
N TYR A 269 -35.84 19.81 -20.54
CA TYR A 269 -36.22 20.99 -19.79
C TYR A 269 -36.48 22.20 -20.69
N MET A 270 -35.62 22.41 -21.71
CA MET A 270 -35.79 23.52 -22.68
C MET A 270 -37.05 23.35 -23.54
N ILE A 271 -37.45 22.11 -23.84
CA ILE A 271 -38.73 21.82 -24.53
C ILE A 271 -39.92 22.18 -23.64
N ALA A 272 -39.82 21.95 -22.34
CA ALA A 272 -40.83 22.32 -21.35
C ALA A 272 -40.84 23.83 -21.08
N ASN A 273 -39.72 24.52 -21.27
CA ASN A 273 -39.50 25.94 -20.96
C ASN A 273 -38.84 26.70 -22.13
N PRO A 274 -39.55 26.95 -23.26
CA PRO A 274 -38.93 27.55 -24.44
C PRO A 274 -38.43 28.98 -24.24
N ALA A 275 -38.91 29.67 -23.22
CA ALA A 275 -38.49 31.03 -22.88
C ALA A 275 -37.27 31.08 -21.92
N CYS A 276 -36.79 29.92 -21.48
CA CYS A 276 -35.63 29.84 -20.59
C CYS A 276 -34.33 30.15 -21.36
N THR A 277 -33.45 30.94 -20.72
CA THR A 277 -32.13 31.32 -21.29
C THR A 277 -30.96 30.68 -20.55
N LEU A 278 -31.24 29.79 -19.63
CA LEU A 278 -30.22 29.03 -18.90
C LEU A 278 -29.36 28.20 -19.85
N SER A 279 -28.06 28.19 -19.63
CA SER A 279 -27.16 27.27 -20.30
C SER A 279 -27.18 25.86 -19.64
N CYS A 280 -26.68 24.83 -20.35
CA CYS A 280 -26.61 23.49 -19.83
C CYS A 280 -25.80 23.39 -18.53
N VAL A 281 -24.78 24.22 -18.38
CA VAL A 281 -23.92 24.28 -17.19
C VAL A 281 -24.63 24.85 -15.96
N GLU A 282 -25.54 25.80 -16.19
CA GLU A 282 -26.33 26.47 -15.15
C GLU A 282 -27.52 25.65 -14.68
N PHE A 283 -27.97 24.71 -15.49
CA PHE A 283 -29.07 23.80 -15.17
C PHE A 283 -28.65 22.75 -14.14
N ASP A 284 -29.39 22.63 -13.04
CA ASP A 284 -29.20 21.61 -12.03
C ASP A 284 -30.32 20.56 -12.12
N PRO A 285 -30.05 19.41 -12.77
CA PRO A 285 -31.05 18.37 -12.89
C PRO A 285 -31.32 17.64 -11.57
N PHE A 286 -30.34 17.56 -10.66
CA PHE A 286 -30.50 16.79 -9.43
C PHE A 286 -31.43 17.44 -8.41
N PHE A 287 -31.44 18.78 -8.37
CA PHE A 287 -32.23 19.54 -7.40
C PHE A 287 -33.27 20.43 -8.04
N GLY A 288 -33.34 20.48 -9.38
CA GLY A 288 -34.27 21.34 -10.09
C GLY A 288 -34.03 22.83 -9.81
N LEU A 289 -32.76 23.22 -9.76
CA LEU A 289 -32.34 24.58 -9.41
C LEU A 289 -31.62 25.28 -10.59
N ASP A 290 -31.77 26.57 -10.68
CA ASP A 290 -30.83 27.45 -11.38
C ASP A 290 -29.58 27.58 -10.52
N LYS A 291 -28.41 27.14 -11.01
CA LYS A 291 -27.14 27.20 -10.27
C LYS A 291 -26.68 28.62 -9.98
N ASN A 292 -27.06 29.61 -10.81
CA ASN A 292 -26.68 31.01 -10.62
C ASN A 292 -27.43 31.69 -9.49
N THR A 293 -28.76 31.53 -9.50
CA THR A 293 -29.64 32.17 -8.54
C THR A 293 -29.99 31.32 -7.35
N ARG A 294 -29.78 29.98 -7.47
CA ARG A 294 -30.16 28.94 -6.49
C ARG A 294 -31.67 28.92 -6.21
N THR A 295 -32.44 29.38 -7.14
CA THR A 295 -33.89 29.35 -7.08
C THR A 295 -34.42 28.08 -7.76
N ALA A 296 -35.57 27.61 -7.30
CA ALA A 296 -36.27 26.52 -7.96
C ALA A 296 -36.61 26.91 -9.41
N LEU A 297 -36.32 26.00 -10.33
CA LEU A 297 -36.64 26.14 -11.73
C LEU A 297 -38.15 25.93 -11.93
N PRO A 298 -38.81 26.76 -12.80
CA PRO A 298 -40.20 26.51 -13.14
C PRO A 298 -40.35 25.25 -13.99
N ASN A 299 -41.52 24.64 -13.92
CA ASN A 299 -41.92 23.53 -14.79
C ASN A 299 -40.95 22.33 -14.80
N ILE A 300 -40.31 22.05 -13.66
CA ILE A 300 -39.60 20.82 -13.38
C ILE A 300 -40.07 20.24 -12.07
N THR A 301 -40.32 18.94 -12.04
CA THR A 301 -40.71 18.19 -10.85
C THR A 301 -39.75 17.01 -10.65
N ILE A 302 -38.95 17.06 -9.59
CA ILE A 302 -38.14 15.92 -9.16
C ILE A 302 -38.99 15.10 -8.19
N VAL A 303 -39.30 13.87 -8.61
CA VAL A 303 -40.15 12.98 -7.83
C VAL A 303 -39.31 12.37 -6.70
N PRO A 304 -39.77 12.44 -5.44
CA PRO A 304 -39.11 11.76 -4.33
C PRO A 304 -39.05 10.23 -4.54
N ASP A 305 -38.00 9.58 -4.01
CA ASP A 305 -37.75 8.15 -4.10
C ASP A 305 -38.98 7.30 -3.68
N ALA A 306 -39.65 7.69 -2.60
CA ALA A 306 -40.86 7.00 -2.09
C ALA A 306 -42.05 7.02 -3.06
N ALA A 307 -42.10 7.95 -4.02
CA ALA A 307 -43.16 8.12 -4.98
C ALA A 307 -42.76 7.76 -6.42
N ALA A 308 -41.50 7.37 -6.64
CA ALA A 308 -40.99 7.08 -7.98
C ALA A 308 -41.55 5.74 -8.51
N SER A 309 -42.23 5.79 -9.63
CA SER A 309 -42.79 4.66 -10.38
C SER A 309 -42.87 5.07 -11.86
N PRO A 310 -42.55 4.19 -12.83
CA PRO A 310 -42.24 2.77 -12.70
C PRO A 310 -40.73 2.49 -12.47
N ALA A 311 -40.43 1.47 -11.67
CA ALA A 311 -39.06 0.93 -11.58
C ALA A 311 -38.92 -0.23 -12.57
N GLY A 312 -37.85 -0.24 -13.33
CA GLY A 312 -37.47 -1.37 -14.18
C GLY A 312 -36.84 -2.51 -13.37
N ALA A 313 -36.61 -3.65 -14.03
CA ALA A 313 -35.98 -4.80 -13.39
C ALA A 313 -34.58 -4.44 -12.85
N GLY A 314 -34.36 -4.66 -11.54
CA GLY A 314 -33.10 -4.36 -10.87
C GLY A 314 -32.85 -2.86 -10.60
N GLU A 315 -33.85 -2.02 -10.75
CA GLU A 315 -33.80 -0.59 -10.44
C GLU A 315 -34.40 -0.32 -9.06
N THR A 316 -33.73 0.50 -8.29
CA THR A 316 -34.22 0.98 -6.98
C THR A 316 -34.32 2.49 -7.03
N ALA A 317 -35.48 3.02 -6.73
CA ALA A 317 -35.69 4.46 -6.64
C ALA A 317 -34.84 5.07 -5.52
N ILE A 318 -34.22 6.21 -5.80
CA ILE A 318 -33.30 6.86 -4.87
C ILE A 318 -33.50 8.39 -4.86
N ALA A 319 -33.16 9.00 -3.73
CA ALA A 319 -32.90 10.44 -3.64
C ALA A 319 -31.37 10.65 -3.66
N VAL A 320 -30.85 11.27 -4.71
CA VAL A 320 -29.40 11.48 -4.91
C VAL A 320 -28.76 12.25 -3.75
N SER A 321 -29.52 13.14 -3.12
CA SER A 321 -29.10 13.97 -1.98
C SER A 321 -29.42 13.36 -0.62
N SER A 322 -29.92 12.12 -0.56
CA SER A 322 -30.25 11.44 0.69
C SER A 322 -29.08 11.47 1.66
N THR A 323 -29.35 11.65 2.94
CA THR A 323 -28.33 11.57 4.00
C THR A 323 -27.69 10.21 4.08
N GLU A 324 -28.40 9.17 3.64
CA GLU A 324 -27.88 7.80 3.57
C GLU A 324 -26.97 7.55 2.35
N GLY A 325 -27.03 8.43 1.33
CA GLY A 325 -26.30 8.26 0.08
C GLY A 325 -26.75 7.07 -0.75
N VAL A 326 -26.17 6.91 -1.92
CA VAL A 326 -26.43 5.81 -2.86
C VAL A 326 -25.42 4.70 -2.63
N ALA A 327 -25.87 3.50 -2.27
CA ALA A 327 -24.99 2.34 -2.02
C ALA A 327 -24.48 1.74 -3.33
N LEU A 328 -23.22 1.29 -3.35
CA LEU A 328 -22.73 0.43 -4.40
C LEU A 328 -23.31 -0.98 -4.24
N LEU A 329 -23.55 -1.65 -5.34
CA LEU A 329 -24.23 -2.95 -5.42
C LEU A 329 -23.32 -3.99 -6.07
N GLY A 330 -23.69 -5.27 -5.97
CA GLY A 330 -22.89 -6.35 -6.56
C GLY A 330 -21.56 -6.56 -5.82
N GLY A 331 -20.54 -7.00 -6.55
CA GLY A 331 -19.23 -7.33 -6.01
C GLY A 331 -19.14 -8.72 -5.37
N SER A 332 -18.05 -9.40 -5.58
CA SER A 332 -17.79 -10.76 -5.10
C SER A 332 -16.30 -10.94 -4.77
N ASP A 333 -16.02 -11.67 -3.70
CA ASP A 333 -14.65 -12.08 -3.35
C ASP A 333 -14.18 -13.30 -4.17
N GLY A 334 -15.04 -13.82 -5.05
CA GLY A 334 -14.73 -14.97 -5.90
C GLY A 334 -14.32 -16.20 -5.08
N SER A 335 -13.26 -16.87 -5.49
CA SER A 335 -12.71 -18.05 -4.80
C SER A 335 -12.17 -17.77 -3.39
N LEU A 336 -12.08 -16.49 -2.97
CA LEU A 336 -11.71 -16.10 -1.60
C LEU A 336 -12.91 -15.81 -0.70
N ALA A 337 -14.15 -16.03 -1.16
CA ALA A 337 -15.35 -15.80 -0.35
C ALA A 337 -15.27 -16.56 0.99
N ALA A 338 -15.89 -15.98 2.03
CA ALA A 338 -15.82 -16.53 3.39
C ALA A 338 -16.51 -17.90 3.53
N ASP A 339 -17.48 -18.18 2.66
CA ASP A 339 -18.24 -19.43 2.57
C ASP A 339 -17.66 -20.43 1.55
N ALA A 340 -16.55 -20.08 0.86
CA ALA A 340 -15.86 -21.00 -0.03
C ALA A 340 -15.27 -22.19 0.74
N ASP A 341 -15.09 -23.32 0.04
CA ASP A 341 -14.42 -24.48 0.61
C ASP A 341 -13.02 -24.08 1.14
N PRO A 342 -12.67 -24.37 2.41
CA PRO A 342 -11.42 -23.92 3.02
C PRO A 342 -10.16 -24.39 2.26
N GLN A 343 -10.19 -25.60 1.70
CA GLN A 343 -9.04 -26.13 0.95
C GLN A 343 -8.90 -25.45 -0.43
N ALA A 344 -10.01 -25.25 -1.13
CA ALA A 344 -10.02 -24.55 -2.42
C ALA A 344 -9.55 -23.11 -2.24
N ARG A 345 -10.00 -22.43 -1.18
CA ARG A 345 -9.57 -21.09 -0.81
C ARG A 345 -8.07 -21.02 -0.49
N ALA A 346 -7.55 -21.95 0.32
CA ALA A 346 -6.12 -22.00 0.62
C ALA A 346 -5.29 -22.20 -0.65
N ASN A 347 -5.73 -23.07 -1.58
CA ASN A 347 -5.05 -23.28 -2.86
C ASN A 347 -5.08 -22.02 -3.74
N ALA A 348 -6.21 -21.31 -3.79
CA ALA A 348 -6.33 -20.04 -4.52
C ALA A 348 -5.39 -18.98 -3.93
N LEU A 349 -5.34 -18.82 -2.61
CA LEU A 349 -4.42 -17.91 -1.93
C LEU A 349 -2.96 -18.24 -2.22
N ASN A 350 -2.57 -19.51 -2.13
CA ASN A 350 -1.20 -19.93 -2.40
C ASN A 350 -0.77 -19.60 -3.85
N LYS A 351 -1.66 -19.82 -4.81
CA LYS A 351 -1.42 -19.45 -6.22
C LYS A 351 -1.25 -17.93 -6.38
N LEU A 352 -2.09 -17.14 -5.70
CA LEU A 352 -2.01 -15.69 -5.75
C LEU A 352 -0.71 -15.17 -5.13
N TYR A 353 -0.29 -15.68 -3.97
CA TYR A 353 0.97 -15.32 -3.35
C TYR A 353 2.17 -15.69 -4.22
N LEU A 354 2.16 -16.88 -4.81
CA LEU A 354 3.20 -17.30 -5.73
C LEU A 354 3.31 -16.36 -6.95
N ASN A 355 2.18 -16.00 -7.54
CA ASN A 355 2.12 -15.07 -8.67
C ASN A 355 2.59 -13.66 -8.28
N ALA A 356 2.23 -13.20 -7.09
CA ALA A 356 2.64 -11.89 -6.58
C ALA A 356 4.17 -11.82 -6.42
N TYR A 357 4.78 -12.75 -5.68
CA TYR A 357 6.24 -12.74 -5.44
C TYR A 357 7.06 -13.04 -6.70
N ASN A 358 6.50 -13.73 -7.68
CA ASN A 358 7.10 -13.87 -9.01
C ASN A 358 6.95 -12.61 -9.88
N GLY A 359 6.19 -11.61 -9.41
CA GLY A 359 5.90 -10.36 -10.14
C GLY A 359 5.07 -10.58 -11.39
N ILE A 360 4.10 -11.50 -11.32
CA ILE A 360 3.11 -11.75 -12.37
C ILE A 360 1.93 -10.80 -12.19
N LEU A 361 1.48 -10.58 -10.94
CA LEU A 361 0.36 -9.67 -10.65
C LEU A 361 0.78 -8.21 -10.81
N ASP A 362 1.93 -7.84 -10.26
CA ASP A 362 2.54 -6.52 -10.45
C ASP A 362 4.05 -6.64 -10.64
N PRO A 363 4.58 -6.43 -11.86
CA PRO A 363 6.02 -6.48 -12.11
C PRO A 363 6.84 -5.48 -11.30
N GLN A 364 6.21 -4.41 -10.80
CA GLN A 364 6.88 -3.35 -10.03
C GLN A 364 7.41 -3.83 -8.68
N ILE A 365 6.92 -4.96 -8.15
CA ILE A 365 7.46 -5.61 -6.94
C ILE A 365 8.97 -5.89 -7.04
N LYS A 366 9.50 -6.03 -8.27
CA LYS A 366 10.91 -6.27 -8.56
C LYS A 366 11.74 -4.97 -8.57
N SER A 367 11.10 -3.81 -8.58
CA SER A 367 11.77 -2.52 -8.70
C SER A 367 12.28 -2.03 -7.34
N LYS A 368 13.59 -2.13 -7.12
CA LYS A 368 14.25 -1.60 -5.92
C LYS A 368 14.24 -0.08 -5.83
N ASN A 369 14.19 0.62 -6.98
CA ASN A 369 14.19 2.08 -7.02
C ASN A 369 12.83 2.66 -6.67
N ARG A 370 11.74 1.99 -7.10
CA ARG A 370 10.37 2.47 -6.81
C ARG A 370 9.90 2.09 -5.41
N PHE A 371 10.24 0.88 -4.97
CA PHE A 371 9.86 0.34 -3.67
C PHE A 371 11.11 -0.16 -2.93
N PRO A 372 11.98 0.74 -2.43
CA PRO A 372 13.15 0.36 -1.67
C PRO A 372 12.71 -0.43 -0.43
N THR A 373 13.26 -1.62 -0.25
CA THR A 373 12.79 -2.57 0.77
C THR A 373 13.97 -3.01 1.62
N THR A 374 13.78 -3.11 2.93
CA THR A 374 14.78 -3.68 3.85
C THR A 374 14.51 -5.16 4.08
N PHE A 375 13.24 -5.53 4.27
CA PHE A 375 12.85 -6.91 4.57
C PHE A 375 11.68 -7.38 3.71
N ILE A 376 11.74 -8.66 3.32
CA ILE A 376 10.59 -9.44 2.84
C ILE A 376 10.40 -10.55 3.84
N MET A 377 9.25 -10.61 4.50
CA MET A 377 8.97 -11.59 5.54
C MET A 377 8.03 -12.67 5.03
N ASP A 378 8.39 -13.91 5.32
CA ASP A 378 7.50 -15.04 5.20
C ASP A 378 6.30 -14.88 6.15
N ALA A 379 5.25 -15.62 5.95
CA ALA A 379 4.06 -15.56 6.78
C ALA A 379 3.33 -16.91 6.81
N ASN A 380 4.07 -17.96 7.14
CA ASN A 380 3.58 -19.34 7.13
C ASN A 380 3.15 -19.80 5.73
N PHE A 381 3.84 -19.34 4.70
CA PHE A 381 3.55 -19.73 3.32
C PHE A 381 4.00 -21.17 3.01
N PRO A 382 3.45 -21.79 1.96
CA PRO A 382 3.95 -23.07 1.47
C PRO A 382 5.33 -22.95 0.81
N LYS A 383 6.01 -24.08 0.64
CA LYS A 383 7.38 -24.18 0.10
C LYS A 383 7.61 -23.34 -1.17
N GLU A 384 6.72 -23.44 -2.13
CA GLU A 384 6.83 -22.77 -3.43
C GLU A 384 6.87 -21.25 -3.27
N VAL A 385 6.05 -20.70 -2.37
CA VAL A 385 6.00 -19.26 -2.08
C VAL A 385 7.25 -18.82 -1.32
N LYS A 386 7.71 -19.62 -0.33
CA LYS A 386 8.98 -19.35 0.38
C LYS A 386 10.16 -19.25 -0.60
N LEU A 387 10.25 -20.17 -1.55
CA LEU A 387 11.28 -20.15 -2.59
C LEU A 387 11.15 -18.93 -3.53
N ALA A 388 9.93 -18.51 -3.83
CA ALA A 388 9.70 -17.30 -4.63
C ALA A 388 10.15 -16.03 -3.87
N ILE A 389 9.89 -15.93 -2.56
CA ILE A 389 10.38 -14.85 -1.68
C ILE A 389 11.91 -14.82 -1.67
N ALA A 390 12.57 -15.97 -1.45
CA ALA A 390 14.02 -16.08 -1.47
C ALA A 390 14.62 -15.63 -2.81
N ASN A 391 14.04 -16.09 -3.92
CA ASN A 391 14.47 -15.72 -5.27
C ASN A 391 14.26 -14.23 -5.55
N LEU A 392 13.17 -13.64 -5.06
CA LEU A 392 12.89 -12.21 -5.22
C LEU A 392 13.95 -11.39 -4.47
N ALA A 393 14.25 -11.71 -3.22
CA ALA A 393 15.26 -11.01 -2.42
C ALA A 393 16.66 -11.10 -3.07
N VAL A 394 17.06 -12.26 -3.56
CA VAL A 394 18.34 -12.46 -4.26
C VAL A 394 18.40 -11.63 -5.54
N LYS A 395 17.33 -11.62 -6.34
CA LYS A 395 17.27 -10.85 -7.60
C LYS A 395 17.27 -9.34 -7.36
N ARG A 396 16.56 -8.88 -6.35
CA ARG A 396 16.53 -7.46 -5.97
C ARG A 396 17.89 -7.02 -5.43
N GLY A 397 18.48 -7.79 -4.51
CA GLY A 397 19.79 -7.51 -3.93
C GLY A 397 19.88 -6.23 -3.10
N ASP A 398 18.70 -5.69 -2.68
CA ASP A 398 18.57 -4.52 -1.80
C ASP A 398 17.90 -4.86 -0.46
N CYS A 399 17.39 -6.07 -0.30
CA CYS A 399 16.60 -6.51 0.85
C CYS A 399 17.00 -7.90 1.34
N MET A 400 16.56 -8.23 2.55
CA MET A 400 16.74 -9.54 3.17
C MET A 400 15.40 -10.28 3.27
N ALA A 401 15.39 -11.56 2.89
CA ALA A 401 14.27 -12.48 3.11
C ALA A 401 14.40 -13.16 4.46
N MET A 402 13.37 -13.04 5.29
CA MET A 402 13.23 -13.78 6.55
C MET A 402 12.20 -14.88 6.36
N LEU A 403 12.65 -16.12 6.34
CA LEU A 403 11.85 -17.31 6.08
C LEU A 403 11.55 -18.06 7.38
N ASP A 404 10.37 -18.60 7.48
CA ASP A 404 9.96 -19.47 8.58
C ASP A 404 9.89 -20.95 8.16
N CYS A 405 9.71 -21.83 9.13
CA CYS A 405 9.54 -23.27 8.90
C CYS A 405 8.07 -23.72 8.98
N GLY A 406 7.13 -22.78 9.00
CA GLY A 406 5.71 -23.09 9.18
C GLY A 406 5.35 -23.44 10.62
N THR A 407 4.06 -23.54 10.89
CA THR A 407 3.53 -23.83 12.24
C THR A 407 3.47 -25.33 12.60
N GLY A 408 3.81 -26.20 11.65
CA GLY A 408 3.72 -27.66 11.81
C GLY A 408 4.91 -28.31 12.52
N ILE A 409 6.03 -27.59 12.68
CA ILE A 409 7.25 -28.15 13.28
C ILE A 409 7.25 -27.92 14.77
N THR A 410 6.91 -28.96 15.51
CA THR A 410 6.85 -28.92 16.98
C THR A 410 8.00 -29.63 17.67
N MET A 411 8.67 -30.57 16.98
CA MET A 411 9.77 -31.35 17.53
C MET A 411 11.13 -30.75 17.18
N LYS A 412 11.99 -30.56 18.19
CA LYS A 412 13.35 -29.99 18.05
C LYS A 412 14.19 -30.73 17.01
N ALA A 413 14.21 -32.08 17.07
CA ALA A 413 15.00 -32.93 16.17
C ALA A 413 14.56 -32.89 14.69
N SER A 414 13.35 -32.43 14.38
CA SER A 414 12.86 -32.36 13.00
C SER A 414 13.14 -31.03 12.29
N VAL A 415 13.64 -30.04 13.02
CA VAL A 415 13.89 -28.67 12.46
C VAL A 415 14.88 -28.73 11.31
N LYS A 416 16.06 -29.34 11.53
CA LYS A 416 17.10 -29.41 10.50
C LYS A 416 16.63 -30.18 9.27
N ALA A 417 15.99 -31.36 9.49
CA ALA A 417 15.47 -32.16 8.39
C ALA A 417 14.45 -31.41 7.53
N TYR A 418 13.56 -30.66 8.16
CA TYR A 418 12.60 -29.81 7.42
C TYR A 418 13.29 -28.73 6.60
N VAL A 419 14.28 -28.05 7.18
CA VAL A 419 15.04 -27.00 6.48
C VAL A 419 15.79 -27.59 5.28
N ASP A 420 16.42 -28.74 5.45
CA ASP A 420 17.15 -29.42 4.39
C ASP A 420 16.20 -29.92 3.27
N GLU A 421 15.02 -30.43 3.61
CA GLU A 421 13.99 -30.85 2.65
C GLU A 421 13.34 -29.65 1.91
N THR A 422 13.03 -28.58 2.64
CA THR A 422 12.29 -27.44 2.10
C THR A 422 13.19 -26.53 1.26
N PHE A 423 14.34 -26.19 1.78
CA PHE A 423 15.24 -25.18 1.20
C PHE A 423 16.47 -25.81 0.53
N GLY A 424 16.99 -26.90 1.07
CA GLY A 424 18.17 -27.59 0.55
C GLY A 424 19.36 -26.67 0.33
N SER A 425 20.25 -27.06 -0.60
CA SER A 425 21.38 -26.21 -1.02
C SER A 425 20.99 -25.09 -2.00
N SER A 426 19.76 -25.13 -2.53
CA SER A 426 19.28 -24.14 -3.51
C SER A 426 19.01 -22.76 -2.89
N VAL A 427 18.79 -22.71 -1.57
CA VAL A 427 18.54 -21.47 -0.82
C VAL A 427 19.75 -21.14 0.05
N SER A 428 20.91 -20.92 -0.57
CA SER A 428 22.12 -20.51 0.13
C SER A 428 22.53 -19.11 -0.33
N ASN A 429 22.22 -18.10 0.48
CA ASN A 429 22.59 -16.73 0.18
C ASN A 429 22.66 -15.88 1.46
N ARG A 430 23.53 -14.86 1.44
CA ARG A 430 23.68 -13.89 2.53
C ARG A 430 22.44 -13.04 2.81
N VAL A 431 21.53 -12.91 1.86
CA VAL A 431 20.28 -12.12 2.03
C VAL A 431 19.09 -12.97 2.48
N ILE A 432 19.33 -14.19 2.99
CA ILE A 432 18.30 -15.11 3.45
C ILE A 432 18.60 -15.54 4.87
N THR A 433 17.57 -15.50 5.74
CA THR A 433 17.61 -16.06 7.10
C THR A 433 16.47 -17.05 7.31
N ILE A 434 16.64 -18.01 8.18
CA ILE A 434 15.65 -19.05 8.50
C ILE A 434 15.39 -19.06 10.00
N GLU A 435 14.10 -18.96 10.38
CA GLU A 435 13.62 -18.82 11.75
C GLU A 435 12.58 -19.91 12.09
N PRO A 436 12.93 -21.01 12.73
CA PRO A 436 12.08 -22.21 12.84
C PRO A 436 11.08 -22.22 14.00
N TYR A 437 10.96 -21.18 14.79
CA TYR A 437 10.06 -21.19 15.96
C TYR A 437 8.72 -20.52 15.68
N CYS A 438 7.72 -20.94 16.45
CA CYS A 438 6.34 -20.47 16.39
C CYS A 438 5.87 -20.00 17.77
N MET A 439 4.79 -19.25 17.80
CA MET A 439 4.19 -18.77 19.04
C MET A 439 2.68 -18.61 18.89
N LYS A 440 1.96 -18.53 20.02
CA LYS A 440 0.56 -18.11 20.01
C LYS A 440 0.46 -16.66 20.36
N VAL A 441 -0.31 -15.93 19.56
CA VAL A 441 -0.61 -14.50 19.77
C VAL A 441 -2.12 -14.28 19.79
N ARG A 442 -2.58 -13.15 20.28
CA ARG A 442 -3.99 -12.80 20.22
C ARG A 442 -4.29 -12.13 18.88
N ASP A 443 -5.26 -12.69 18.16
CA ASP A 443 -5.80 -12.07 16.95
C ASP A 443 -6.48 -10.73 17.34
N PRO A 444 -6.05 -9.59 16.82
CA PRO A 444 -6.60 -8.28 17.19
C PRO A 444 -8.08 -8.12 16.82
N PHE A 445 -8.57 -8.88 15.85
CA PHE A 445 -9.96 -8.82 15.41
C PHE A 445 -10.89 -9.67 16.27
N THR A 446 -10.50 -10.91 16.58
CA THR A 446 -11.35 -11.87 17.31
C THR A 446 -10.98 -12.03 18.77
N SER A 447 -9.85 -11.50 19.21
CA SER A 447 -9.23 -11.70 20.52
C SER A 447 -8.91 -13.17 20.86
N LYS A 448 -9.05 -14.09 19.91
CA LYS A 448 -8.70 -15.51 20.08
C LYS A 448 -7.20 -15.73 19.94
N ALA A 449 -6.69 -16.73 20.64
CA ALA A 449 -5.30 -17.14 20.48
C ALA A 449 -5.13 -17.88 19.13
N VAL A 450 -4.20 -17.43 18.31
CA VAL A 450 -3.84 -18.03 17.02
C VAL A 450 -2.35 -18.37 17.00
N THR A 451 -1.98 -19.43 16.29
CA THR A 451 -0.59 -19.83 16.16
C THR A 451 0.01 -19.13 14.94
N VAL A 452 1.16 -18.48 15.14
CA VAL A 452 1.93 -17.77 14.12
C VAL A 452 3.38 -18.19 14.15
N THR A 453 4.08 -18.00 13.06
CA THR A 453 5.53 -18.23 12.98
C THR A 453 6.32 -17.03 13.52
N SER A 454 7.61 -17.22 13.73
CA SER A 454 8.58 -16.21 14.19
C SER A 454 8.53 -14.90 13.43
N THR A 455 8.20 -14.94 12.14
CA THR A 455 8.13 -13.75 11.27
C THR A 455 7.06 -12.75 11.70
N TYR A 456 6.04 -13.17 12.45
CA TYR A 456 5.10 -12.25 13.09
C TYR A 456 5.82 -11.34 14.10
N TRP A 457 6.58 -11.92 15.04
CA TRP A 457 7.32 -11.13 16.02
C TRP A 457 8.37 -10.24 15.34
N LEU A 458 9.11 -10.79 14.36
CA LEU A 458 10.13 -10.08 13.61
C LEU A 458 9.54 -8.90 12.82
N SER A 459 8.32 -9.01 12.29
CA SER A 459 7.69 -7.95 11.49
C SER A 459 7.46 -6.65 12.28
N GLY A 460 7.15 -6.76 13.57
CA GLY A 460 7.00 -5.60 14.46
C GLY A 460 8.30 -5.23 15.15
N ARG A 461 9.03 -6.21 15.69
CA ARG A 461 10.20 -5.96 16.56
C ARG A 461 11.43 -5.49 15.80
N TYR A 462 11.68 -6.01 14.58
CA TYR A 462 12.89 -5.64 13.84
C TYR A 462 12.90 -4.16 13.44
N PRO A 463 11.84 -3.61 12.83
CA PRO A 463 11.75 -2.18 12.55
C PRO A 463 11.86 -1.32 13.80
N ALA A 464 11.16 -1.68 14.88
CA ALA A 464 11.23 -0.97 16.16
C ALA A 464 12.66 -0.96 16.74
N HIS A 465 13.37 -2.10 16.64
CA HIS A 465 14.76 -2.19 17.09
C HIS A 465 15.69 -1.28 16.29
N ILE A 466 15.56 -1.21 14.97
CA ILE A 466 16.34 -0.29 14.14
C ILE A 466 16.04 1.17 14.52
N GLN A 467 14.77 1.50 14.75
CA GLN A 467 14.36 2.85 15.16
C GLN A 467 14.91 3.21 16.55
N GLU A 468 14.89 2.30 17.53
CA GLU A 468 15.50 2.47 18.85
C GLU A 468 16.99 2.87 18.79
N TRP A 469 17.67 2.46 17.72
CA TRP A 469 19.08 2.74 17.47
C TRP A 469 19.30 3.82 16.38
N ASN A 470 18.30 4.69 16.17
CA ASN A 470 18.37 5.80 15.21
C ASN A 470 18.77 5.34 13.79
N GLY A 471 18.08 4.34 13.25
CA GLY A 471 18.32 3.81 11.92
C GLY A 471 19.54 2.89 11.80
N LYS A 472 20.24 2.58 12.90
CA LYS A 472 21.45 1.76 12.89
C LYS A 472 21.12 0.29 13.11
N HIS A 473 21.68 -0.57 12.26
CA HIS A 473 21.56 -2.00 12.46
C HIS A 473 22.39 -2.47 13.66
N ARG A 474 21.71 -3.09 14.60
CA ARG A 474 22.31 -3.80 15.73
C ARG A 474 21.76 -5.22 15.80
N PRO A 475 22.54 -6.15 16.37
CA PRO A 475 22.08 -7.52 16.53
C PRO A 475 20.77 -7.61 17.30
N LEU A 476 19.78 -8.28 16.72
CA LEU A 476 18.51 -8.62 17.38
C LEU A 476 18.58 -10.09 17.82
N ALA A 477 19.50 -10.41 18.72
CA ALA A 477 19.73 -11.74 19.26
C ALA A 477 20.34 -11.69 20.66
N GLY A 478 20.40 -12.83 21.32
CA GLY A 478 20.99 -12.99 22.64
C GLY A 478 20.14 -12.48 23.79
N ASN A 479 20.71 -12.48 24.98
CA ASN A 479 19.99 -12.27 26.23
C ASN A 479 19.46 -10.84 26.43
N THR A 480 20.00 -9.85 25.74
CA THR A 480 19.64 -8.44 25.92
C THR A 480 18.65 -7.98 24.86
N PHE A 481 18.93 -8.26 23.59
CA PHE A 481 18.15 -7.70 22.47
C PHE A 481 17.24 -8.74 21.82
N GLY A 482 17.52 -10.03 22.01
CA GLY A 482 16.77 -11.13 21.41
C GLY A 482 15.59 -11.63 22.22
N ILE A 483 15.17 -10.93 23.28
CA ILE A 483 14.03 -11.33 24.12
C ILE A 483 12.76 -11.35 23.25
N ILE A 484 12.14 -12.52 23.16
CA ILE A 484 10.89 -12.70 22.44
C ILE A 484 9.74 -12.36 23.39
N ASP A 485 8.86 -11.48 22.96
CA ASP A 485 7.74 -10.94 23.76
C ASP A 485 6.42 -10.94 22.97
N GLY A 486 5.34 -10.47 23.58
CA GLY A 486 4.05 -10.30 22.90
C GLY A 486 3.29 -11.62 22.64
N TYR A 487 3.74 -12.75 23.13
CA TYR A 487 3.10 -14.05 22.97
C TYR A 487 2.27 -14.50 24.19
N VAL A 488 1.40 -15.47 23.99
CA VAL A 488 0.69 -16.15 25.08
C VAL A 488 1.69 -16.99 25.87
N ARG A 489 1.68 -16.88 27.19
CA ARG A 489 2.63 -17.56 28.07
C ARG A 489 2.77 -19.03 27.72
N ASP A 490 4.00 -19.54 27.75
CA ASP A 490 4.40 -20.94 27.49
C ASP A 490 3.96 -21.50 26.13
N SER A 491 3.86 -20.61 25.10
CA SER A 491 3.39 -21.01 23.78
C SER A 491 4.42 -20.91 22.66
N VAL A 492 5.66 -20.54 22.95
CA VAL A 492 6.75 -20.55 21.95
C VAL A 492 7.31 -21.96 21.81
N TYR A 493 7.48 -22.42 20.58
CA TYR A 493 8.05 -23.74 20.28
C TYR A 493 8.60 -23.83 18.84
N PRO A 494 9.62 -24.66 18.57
CA PRO A 494 10.47 -25.29 19.58
C PRO A 494 11.38 -24.26 20.26
N VAL A 495 11.62 -24.44 21.56
CA VAL A 495 12.59 -23.67 22.34
C VAL A 495 13.65 -24.64 22.87
N PHE A 496 14.92 -24.30 22.69
CA PHE A 496 16.06 -25.15 23.06
C PHE A 496 16.57 -24.77 24.45
N ASP A 497 17.15 -25.75 25.12
CA ASP A 497 17.77 -25.59 26.43
C ASP A 497 19.26 -25.97 26.32
N GLU A 498 20.16 -25.13 26.84
CA GLU A 498 21.59 -25.31 26.72
C GLU A 498 22.08 -26.63 27.38
N ASP A 499 21.47 -27.00 28.51
CA ASP A 499 21.85 -28.19 29.25
C ASP A 499 21.33 -29.49 28.63
N LEU A 500 20.22 -29.42 27.88
CA LEU A 500 19.55 -30.60 27.35
C LEU A 500 19.74 -30.81 25.85
N ASP A 501 19.91 -29.73 25.09
CA ASP A 501 19.83 -29.74 23.62
C ASP A 501 21.13 -29.26 22.94
N SER A 502 22.26 -29.20 23.64
CA SER A 502 23.51 -28.61 23.14
C SER A 502 23.92 -29.16 21.76
N ASN A 503 23.87 -30.46 21.55
CA ASN A 503 24.23 -31.11 20.27
C ASN A 503 23.29 -30.66 19.12
N LEU A 504 21.98 -30.55 19.39
CA LEU A 504 21.00 -30.07 18.38
C LEU A 504 21.20 -28.58 18.07
N MET A 505 21.56 -27.78 19.07
CA MET A 505 21.86 -26.38 18.90
C MET A 505 23.12 -26.17 18.05
N ASP A 506 24.16 -26.98 18.26
CA ASP A 506 25.37 -26.98 17.45
C ASP A 506 25.07 -27.35 15.99
N GLU A 507 24.28 -28.42 15.76
CA GLU A 507 23.84 -28.80 14.40
C GLU A 507 23.05 -27.69 13.69
N LEU A 508 22.20 -26.93 14.41
CA LEU A 508 21.45 -25.84 13.85
C LEU A 508 22.35 -24.62 13.57
N ALA A 509 23.29 -24.33 14.46
CA ALA A 509 24.25 -23.26 14.30
C ALA A 509 25.17 -23.51 13.09
N GLU A 510 25.70 -24.71 12.93
CA GLU A 510 26.48 -25.11 11.75
C GLU A 510 25.69 -25.05 10.46
N ALA A 511 24.37 -25.30 10.53
CA ALA A 511 23.47 -25.18 9.39
C ALA A 511 22.97 -23.76 9.15
N HIS A 512 23.41 -22.75 9.93
CA HIS A 512 22.96 -21.35 9.88
C HIS A 512 21.42 -21.21 10.00
N ILE A 513 20.82 -21.88 10.98
CA ILE A 513 19.40 -21.86 11.29
C ILE A 513 19.22 -21.12 12.62
N ASN A 514 18.51 -19.99 12.61
CA ASN A 514 18.30 -19.17 13.80
C ASN A 514 17.20 -19.77 14.70
N PHE A 515 17.53 -20.16 15.89
CA PHE A 515 16.59 -20.81 16.81
C PHE A 515 16.32 -19.98 18.07
N ALA A 516 15.26 -20.34 18.78
CA ALA A 516 14.91 -19.77 20.07
C ALA A 516 15.40 -20.69 21.20
N LYS A 517 15.98 -20.10 22.27
CA LYS A 517 16.42 -20.84 23.45
C LYS A 517 15.94 -20.16 24.74
N TYR A 518 16.01 -20.91 25.85
CA TYR A 518 15.89 -20.31 27.17
C TYR A 518 17.22 -19.66 27.59
N ASN A 519 17.13 -18.48 28.18
CA ASN A 519 18.27 -17.89 28.87
C ASN A 519 18.32 -18.35 30.34
N ALA A 520 19.35 -17.93 31.10
CA ALA A 520 19.52 -18.30 32.51
C ALA A 520 18.33 -17.90 33.41
N ASN A 521 17.49 -16.96 32.99
CA ASN A 521 16.28 -16.53 33.70
C ASN A 521 15.00 -17.22 33.19
N GLN A 522 15.13 -18.29 32.41
CA GLN A 522 14.03 -19.01 31.78
C GLN A 522 13.15 -18.16 30.87
N VAL A 523 13.71 -17.09 30.30
CA VAL A 523 13.07 -16.25 29.30
C VAL A 523 13.45 -16.76 27.90
N VAL A 524 12.50 -16.79 27.01
CA VAL A 524 12.74 -17.21 25.62
C VAL A 524 13.44 -16.08 24.85
N VAL A 525 14.56 -16.42 24.23
CA VAL A 525 15.35 -15.48 23.43
C VAL A 525 15.68 -16.07 22.07
N ARG A 526 15.76 -15.21 21.07
CA ARG A 526 16.35 -15.53 19.78
C ARG A 526 17.85 -15.72 19.97
N ALA A 527 18.35 -16.93 19.78
CA ALA A 527 19.70 -17.30 20.17
C ALA A 527 20.77 -16.70 19.25
N MET A 528 20.51 -16.67 17.95
CA MET A 528 21.47 -16.25 16.92
C MET A 528 20.79 -15.50 15.78
N GLN A 529 21.59 -14.95 14.86
CA GLN A 529 21.15 -14.16 13.72
C GLN A 529 22.02 -14.39 12.48
N ASP A 530 22.14 -15.64 12.09
CA ASP A 530 22.96 -16.01 10.94
C ASP A 530 22.16 -15.96 9.63
N THR A 531 22.86 -15.63 8.55
CA THR A 531 22.35 -15.75 7.19
C THR A 531 22.61 -17.13 6.63
N LYS A 532 21.75 -17.63 5.75
CA LYS A 532 21.83 -18.97 5.17
C LYS A 532 22.92 -19.03 4.09
N GLN A 533 24.19 -19.08 4.47
CA GLN A 533 25.32 -19.24 3.57
C GLN A 533 26.00 -20.60 3.76
N VAL A 534 26.59 -21.13 2.67
CA VAL A 534 27.38 -22.37 2.74
C VAL A 534 28.75 -22.13 3.40
N LYS A 535 29.37 -20.99 3.13
CA LYS A 535 30.67 -20.62 3.70
C LYS A 535 30.49 -19.59 4.80
N GLN A 536 31.10 -19.85 5.94
CA GLN A 536 31.15 -18.86 7.01
C GLN A 536 32.07 -17.71 6.62
N THR A 537 31.54 -16.50 6.62
CA THR A 537 32.22 -15.24 6.36
C THR A 537 31.70 -14.18 7.32
N ASN A 538 32.28 -12.98 7.33
CA ASN A 538 31.73 -11.86 8.11
C ASN A 538 30.27 -11.50 7.70
N LEU A 539 29.86 -11.85 6.49
CA LEU A 539 28.49 -11.68 5.99
C LEU A 539 27.54 -12.82 6.36
N SER A 540 28.03 -13.84 7.06
CA SER A 540 27.14 -14.83 7.70
C SER A 540 26.34 -14.22 8.85
N GLU A 541 26.80 -13.09 9.41
CA GLU A 541 26.06 -12.31 10.37
C GLU A 541 25.00 -11.45 9.68
N GLN A 542 23.73 -11.61 10.04
CA GLN A 542 22.61 -10.86 9.50
C GLN A 542 22.83 -9.35 9.61
N ASN A 543 23.32 -8.89 10.77
CA ASN A 543 23.61 -7.49 11.03
C ASN A 543 24.62 -6.90 10.03
N ASN A 544 25.70 -7.64 9.77
CA ASN A 544 26.74 -7.20 8.84
C ASN A 544 26.23 -7.13 7.41
N THR A 545 25.38 -8.07 7.02
CA THR A 545 24.74 -8.05 5.69
C THR A 545 23.77 -6.87 5.56
N LEU A 546 22.98 -6.54 6.57
CA LEU A 546 22.08 -5.38 6.54
C LEU A 546 22.85 -4.07 6.40
N ILE A 547 23.93 -3.90 7.14
CA ILE A 547 24.83 -2.73 7.01
C ILE A 547 25.39 -2.66 5.57
N LEU A 548 25.82 -3.78 5.01
CA LEU A 548 26.31 -3.82 3.63
C LEU A 548 25.23 -3.42 2.62
N LEU A 549 23.99 -3.89 2.79
CA LEU A 549 22.87 -3.55 1.90
C LEU A 549 22.54 -2.06 1.96
N ASP A 550 22.63 -1.44 3.13
CA ASP A 550 22.42 0.00 3.29
C ASP A 550 23.53 0.81 2.60
N ILE A 551 24.80 0.47 2.86
CA ILE A 551 25.95 1.12 2.19
C ILE A 551 25.80 0.98 0.67
N LYS A 552 25.48 -0.22 0.19
CA LYS A 552 25.25 -0.47 -1.24
C LYS A 552 24.15 0.42 -1.81
N ARG A 553 23.01 0.56 -1.11
CA ARG A 553 21.89 1.38 -1.54
C ARG A 553 22.26 2.87 -1.62
N ASP A 554 22.99 3.35 -0.62
CA ASP A 554 23.46 4.74 -0.58
C ASP A 554 24.46 5.01 -1.72
N CYS A 555 25.39 4.09 -1.95
CA CYS A 555 26.35 4.19 -3.05
C CYS A 555 25.67 4.11 -4.43
N GLU A 556 24.70 3.21 -4.64
CA GLU A 556 23.94 3.10 -5.89
C GLU A 556 23.19 4.40 -6.21
N ARG A 557 22.59 5.05 -5.20
CA ARG A 557 21.92 6.34 -5.37
C ARG A 557 22.89 7.46 -5.72
N LEU A 558 24.03 7.49 -5.04
CA LEU A 558 25.07 8.47 -5.35
C LEU A 558 25.59 8.28 -6.77
N CYS A 559 25.92 7.06 -7.17
CA CYS A 559 26.40 6.77 -8.52
C CYS A 559 25.37 7.14 -9.60
N ALA A 560 24.08 6.94 -9.34
CA ALA A 560 23.02 7.32 -10.28
C ALA A 560 22.98 8.83 -10.56
N SER A 561 23.41 9.66 -9.61
CA SER A 561 23.47 11.11 -9.80
C SER A 561 24.62 11.57 -10.68
N TYR A 562 25.60 10.71 -10.94
CA TYR A 562 26.76 11.01 -11.78
C TYR A 562 26.65 10.43 -13.20
N GLU A 563 25.56 9.78 -13.53
CA GLU A 563 25.32 9.32 -14.90
C GLU A 563 25.32 10.51 -15.87
N TYR A 564 26.14 10.43 -16.93
CA TYR A 564 26.40 11.48 -17.90
C TYR A 564 27.12 12.73 -17.36
N ASP A 565 27.66 12.70 -16.14
CA ASP A 565 28.54 13.76 -15.65
C ASP A 565 29.98 13.59 -16.19
N PHE A 566 30.76 14.65 -16.12
CA PHE A 566 32.18 14.59 -16.55
C PHE A 566 33.00 13.80 -15.53
N SER A 567 34.01 13.08 -16.01
CA SER A 567 34.91 12.26 -15.19
C SER A 567 36.35 12.75 -15.23
N GLU A 568 36.53 14.06 -15.27
CA GLU A 568 37.84 14.70 -15.16
C GLU A 568 38.40 14.58 -13.73
N PRO A 569 39.72 14.76 -13.50
CA PRO A 569 40.28 14.63 -12.16
C PRO A 569 39.63 15.51 -11.08
N THR A 570 39.14 16.70 -11.47
CA THR A 570 38.43 17.62 -10.58
C THR A 570 37.07 17.08 -10.19
N ASP A 571 36.36 16.40 -11.11
CA ASP A 571 35.06 15.80 -10.87
C ASP A 571 35.21 14.56 -9.99
N ILE A 572 36.21 13.72 -10.26
CA ILE A 572 36.52 12.56 -9.42
C ILE A 572 36.87 12.99 -7.99
N ALA A 573 37.57 14.11 -7.80
CA ALA A 573 37.86 14.64 -6.47
C ALA A 573 36.58 15.09 -5.74
N ARG A 574 35.62 15.67 -6.46
CA ARG A 574 34.28 16.00 -5.93
C ARG A 574 33.53 14.72 -5.54
N PHE A 575 33.47 13.73 -6.44
CA PHE A 575 32.78 12.45 -6.17
C PHE A 575 33.40 11.73 -4.96
N ASN A 576 34.72 11.79 -4.80
CA ASN A 576 35.40 11.25 -3.63
C ASN A 576 35.01 11.97 -2.34
N THR A 577 34.75 13.27 -2.39
CA THR A 577 34.24 14.02 -1.25
C THR A 577 32.82 13.58 -0.89
N ASP A 578 31.96 13.36 -1.87
CA ASP A 578 30.58 12.97 -1.66
C ASP A 578 30.45 11.53 -1.12
N VAL A 579 31.27 10.59 -1.63
CA VAL A 579 31.26 9.21 -1.11
C VAL A 579 31.85 9.13 0.29
N GLU A 580 32.79 9.99 0.65
CA GLU A 580 33.34 10.07 2.01
C GLU A 580 32.26 10.52 3.02
N VAL A 581 31.32 11.38 2.63
CA VAL A 581 30.16 11.73 3.48
C VAL A 581 29.31 10.51 3.78
N ILE A 582 29.11 9.61 2.79
CA ILE A 582 28.42 8.34 3.01
C ILE A 582 29.23 7.45 3.96
N ALA A 583 30.52 7.27 3.68
CA ALA A 583 31.40 6.44 4.49
C ALA A 583 31.46 6.90 5.95
N ALA A 584 31.53 8.21 6.19
CA ALA A 584 31.61 8.79 7.53
C ALA A 584 30.39 8.47 8.40
N ARG A 585 29.19 8.28 7.82
CA ARG A 585 27.98 7.89 8.57
C ARG A 585 28.08 6.50 9.18
N TYR A 586 28.77 5.59 8.52
CA TYR A 586 28.92 4.21 8.97
C TYR A 586 30.16 4.00 9.82
N ARG A 587 31.21 4.81 9.60
CA ARG A 587 32.49 4.72 10.32
C ARG A 587 32.26 4.88 11.82
N ASP A 588 32.87 4.03 12.63
CA ASP A 588 32.78 3.96 14.08
C ASP A 588 31.37 3.70 14.64
N ALA A 589 30.33 4.06 13.92
CA ALA A 589 28.95 3.83 14.33
C ALA A 589 28.53 2.36 14.15
N GLN A 590 28.70 1.85 12.92
CA GLN A 590 28.24 0.50 12.55
C GLN A 590 29.39 -0.40 12.07
N VAL A 591 30.42 0.15 11.44
CA VAL A 591 31.61 -0.60 10.99
C VAL A 591 32.86 -0.11 11.73
N ARG A 592 33.91 -0.94 11.78
CA ARG A 592 35.20 -0.58 12.39
C ARG A 592 35.95 0.42 11.50
N SER A 593 35.99 0.17 10.21
CA SER A 593 36.54 1.08 9.21
C SER A 593 35.81 0.92 7.89
N ILE A 594 35.73 2.00 7.15
CA ILE A 594 35.25 2.05 5.79
C ILE A 594 36.11 3.07 5.02
N ASN A 595 36.57 2.66 3.84
CA ASN A 595 37.25 3.49 2.89
C ASN A 595 36.51 3.34 1.56
N ALA A 596 36.05 4.45 1.01
CA ALA A 596 35.28 4.45 -0.23
C ALA A 596 35.81 5.55 -1.15
N TYR A 597 36.17 5.22 -2.39
CA TYR A 597 36.74 6.16 -3.34
C TYR A 597 36.45 5.76 -4.78
N PHE A 598 36.30 6.75 -5.62
CA PHE A 598 36.23 6.59 -7.06
C PHE A 598 37.61 6.62 -7.68
N ASP A 599 37.87 5.72 -8.61
CA ASP A 599 39.08 5.69 -9.43
C ASP A 599 38.73 5.06 -10.79
N LYS A 600 39.65 5.23 -11.77
CA LYS A 600 39.55 4.58 -13.08
C LYS A 600 40.95 4.22 -13.58
N ASN A 601 41.11 3.01 -14.04
CA ASN A 601 42.32 2.60 -14.76
C ASN A 601 42.25 3.00 -16.25
N SER A 602 43.31 2.79 -17.00
CA SER A 602 43.39 3.18 -18.42
C SER A 602 42.34 2.50 -19.31
N TRP A 603 42.02 1.24 -19.02
CA TRP A 603 40.99 0.47 -19.75
C TRP A 603 39.56 1.01 -19.47
N GLU A 604 39.29 1.40 -18.23
CA GLU A 604 38.02 2.01 -17.82
C GLU A 604 37.89 3.42 -18.40
N ALA A 605 38.95 4.20 -18.39
CA ALA A 605 38.97 5.54 -18.97
C ALA A 605 38.64 5.55 -20.48
N GLU A 606 39.16 4.58 -21.24
CA GLU A 606 38.87 4.43 -22.68
C GLU A 606 37.38 4.07 -22.94
N ARG A 607 36.67 3.58 -21.95
CA ARG A 607 35.28 3.12 -22.05
C ARG A 607 34.28 3.98 -21.29
N ASN A 608 34.71 5.12 -20.77
CA ASN A 608 33.89 6.00 -19.94
C ASN A 608 33.30 5.29 -18.70
N ILE A 609 34.09 4.40 -18.10
CA ILE A 609 33.73 3.69 -16.86
C ILE A 609 34.39 4.39 -15.69
N LEU A 610 33.65 4.72 -14.67
CA LEU A 610 34.15 5.19 -13.38
C LEU A 610 33.84 4.10 -12.33
N HIS A 611 34.86 3.70 -11.59
CA HIS A 611 34.76 2.62 -10.62
C HIS A 611 34.72 3.17 -9.19
N LEU A 612 33.70 2.74 -8.42
CA LEU A 612 33.61 3.00 -6.99
C LEU A 612 34.14 1.79 -6.22
N TYR A 613 35.23 2.00 -5.49
CA TYR A 613 35.80 1.01 -4.56
C TYR A 613 35.28 1.27 -3.15
N VAL A 614 34.76 0.22 -2.49
CA VAL A 614 34.33 0.29 -1.09
C VAL A 614 34.99 -0.84 -0.32
N GLU A 615 35.89 -0.50 0.56
CA GLU A 615 36.58 -1.42 1.47
C GLU A 615 36.03 -1.21 2.87
N LEU A 616 35.49 -2.25 3.50
CA LEU A 616 34.93 -2.13 4.82
C LEU A 616 35.36 -3.27 5.75
N VAL A 617 35.52 -2.96 7.04
CA VAL A 617 35.78 -3.91 8.11
C VAL A 617 34.66 -3.79 9.13
N HIS A 618 33.88 -4.85 9.26
CA HIS A 618 32.79 -4.92 10.25
C HIS A 618 33.31 -4.93 11.69
N LYS A 619 32.47 -4.57 12.64
CA LYS A 619 32.73 -4.76 14.07
C LYS A 619 32.53 -6.23 14.42
N ASP A 620 33.42 -6.77 15.23
CA ASP A 620 33.29 -8.14 15.73
C ASP A 620 32.19 -8.22 16.79
N LEU A 621 31.42 -9.31 16.76
CA LEU A 621 30.41 -9.63 17.77
C LEU A 621 30.97 -10.63 18.79
N VAL A 622 30.64 -10.46 20.06
CA VAL A 622 30.98 -11.43 21.09
C VAL A 622 29.94 -12.54 21.03
N LYS A 623 30.34 -13.73 20.56
CA LYS A 623 29.48 -14.93 20.50
C LYS A 623 29.71 -15.87 21.67
N ILE A 624 30.98 -16.00 22.11
CA ILE A 624 31.40 -16.91 23.18
C ILE A 624 32.24 -16.13 24.18
N THR A 625 31.94 -16.28 25.45
CA THR A 625 32.73 -15.77 26.56
C THR A 625 33.27 -16.94 27.38
N ILE A 626 34.60 -17.03 27.49
CA ILE A 626 35.26 -18.01 28.34
C ILE A 626 35.62 -17.36 29.67
N ILE A 627 35.18 -17.92 30.76
CA ILE A 627 35.55 -17.50 32.10
C ILE A 627 36.52 -18.52 32.67
N GLU A 628 37.77 -18.10 32.84
CA GLU A 628 38.80 -18.92 33.46
C GLU A 628 39.04 -18.44 34.88
N ILE A 629 38.87 -19.30 35.88
CA ILE A 629 39.04 -18.95 37.28
C ILE A 629 40.18 -19.83 37.85
N ASP A 630 41.34 -19.21 38.07
CA ASP A 630 42.47 -19.86 38.73
C ASP A 630 42.38 -19.69 40.24
N VAL A 631 42.16 -20.82 40.94
CA VAL A 631 42.16 -20.85 42.38
C VAL A 631 43.54 -21.27 42.88
N ASN A 632 44.34 -20.30 43.27
CA ASN A 632 45.67 -20.57 43.85
C ASN A 632 45.57 -20.76 45.37
N ARG A 633 46.26 -21.83 45.87
CA ARG A 633 46.41 -22.09 47.29
C ARG A 633 47.34 -21.05 47.87
N SER A 634 46.90 -20.32 48.91
CA SER A 634 47.80 -19.44 49.66
C SER A 634 48.85 -20.27 50.33
N THR A 635 50.08 -20.19 49.86
CA THR A 635 51.24 -20.71 50.56
C THR A 635 51.61 -19.68 51.63
N THR A 636 51.04 -19.82 52.82
CA THR A 636 51.62 -19.21 54.00
C THR A 636 52.86 -20.07 54.34
N GLU A 637 54.02 -19.58 53.90
CA GLU A 637 55.27 -20.00 54.49
C GLU A 637 55.29 -19.48 55.92
N SER A 638 55.36 -20.43 56.87
CA SER A 638 55.60 -20.19 58.29
C SER A 638 57.06 -19.87 58.55
#